data_098076df00a0085d545ffd92fc781bed
#
_entry.id   098076df00a0085d545ffd92fc781bed
#
_cell.length_a   1.000
_cell.length_b   1.000
_cell.length_c   1.000
_cell.angle_alpha   90.00
_cell.angle_beta   90.00
_cell.angle_gamma   90.00
#
_symmetry.space_group_name_H-M   'P 1'
#
loop_
_entity.id
_entity.type
_entity.pdbx_description
1 polymer ?
#
loop_
_entity_poly.entity_id
_entity_poly.type
_entity_poly.pdbx_seq_one_letter_code
_entity_poly.pdbx_strand_id
1 'polypeptide(L)'
;MWFAAPFLFFLLAEPPTGGGTEAGPPVFYETTTVTARPVSGAAGAVTVVSPDELAAVAARSGTEVLREVPGLNLLSSGGRAGVTNAWVRGADPNFTLVLLDGIPLNDSTDLQGGAVNLEELPAGLAGRAEVVRGPLTSFYGPSSLSGVVQLFTPRGGPGPLRLALGAEGGDAALRRGFARASGAAGAGGWSAGAAYDEEKHRIAEDRFRQLDAFATADHALGRGAQLSLTGRAATGEQDDYPDSSGGPVYGTGETRHTEHDDLALGARLQIGEAPERRPQITVGLSRRGQDRASPAVFPLVPESLERTTFTRLRLAWQLPLALSPRTALDVGVSGEGEWGRNRSVLKLPPSLGGDVAGDYDETRASGGAFGALRLQRGRLLYEVALRADAASSDSLQLHPHAGVVWRTGSGRTRLRGSLGRASKLPSFFALASPPALGGNPDLKPERTVGGEAGVEQALLGGRLELGAAVFLHEYRDLVDFDFDLFTHVNRAKVRTRGAELTARWRPHATLSVAAEATFVDADDLSGEPLLYEPRWLGGVRVTWQPGERLSLSLEARAVSHYLDRQLPVPERSTVDGYGLLGFAGSWRLGRGLVLRARLDNLADRSYETRIGFPGPGRSFWAGLGWERPTGTAPESSGRGTR
;
A
#
# COMPACT_ATOMS: atom_id res chain seq x y z
N MET A 1 -0.45 29.71 -20.12
CA MET A 1 0.42 29.76 -21.31
C MET A 1 0.71 28.34 -21.75
N TRP A 2 0.43 28.04 -22.97
CA TRP A 2 0.43 26.73 -23.62
C TRP A 2 1.83 26.10 -23.67
N PHE A 3 1.98 24.84 -23.26
CA PHE A 3 3.08 23.98 -23.71
C PHE A 3 2.46 22.82 -24.48
N ALA A 4 2.46 22.96 -25.80
CA ALA A 4 2.25 21.84 -26.72
C ALA A 4 3.63 21.29 -27.07
N ALA A 5 3.91 20.04 -26.70
CA ALA A 5 5.06 19.29 -27.18
C ALA A 5 4.65 18.49 -28.42
N PRO A 6 5.39 18.54 -29.52
CA PRO A 6 5.10 17.76 -30.70
C PRO A 6 5.50 16.30 -30.52
N PHE A 7 4.57 15.39 -30.75
CA PHE A 7 4.86 13.95 -30.93
C PHE A 7 5.60 13.77 -32.25
N LEU A 8 6.85 13.36 -32.17
CA LEU A 8 7.66 12.97 -33.32
C LEU A 8 7.26 11.53 -33.74
N PHE A 9 6.58 11.40 -34.88
CA PHE A 9 6.39 10.11 -35.54
C PHE A 9 7.71 9.69 -36.23
N PHE A 10 8.40 8.70 -35.68
CA PHE A 10 9.43 7.98 -36.42
C PHE A 10 8.82 6.77 -37.14
N LEU A 11 8.82 6.81 -38.44
CA LEU A 11 8.59 5.64 -39.29
C LEU A 11 9.75 4.65 -39.08
N LEU A 12 9.45 3.50 -38.50
CA LEU A 12 10.42 2.39 -38.37
C LEU A 12 10.33 1.49 -39.60
N ALA A 13 11.45 1.37 -40.30
CA ALA A 13 11.65 0.37 -41.33
C ALA A 13 11.63 -1.04 -40.73
N GLU A 14 11.02 -2.00 -41.41
CA GLU A 14 11.00 -3.40 -41.01
C GLU A 14 12.42 -4.01 -41.02
N PRO A 15 12.81 -4.75 -39.95
CA PRO A 15 14.03 -5.54 -39.97
C PRO A 15 13.80 -6.89 -40.66
N PRO A 16 14.84 -7.53 -41.23
CA PRO A 16 14.74 -8.75 -42.01
C PRO A 16 14.34 -9.96 -41.11
N THR A 17 13.55 -10.84 -41.68
CA THR A 17 13.07 -12.10 -41.10
C THR A 17 14.22 -13.07 -40.86
N GLY A 18 14.57 -13.31 -39.62
CA GLY A 18 15.46 -14.38 -39.15
C GLY A 18 14.80 -15.21 -38.06
N GLY A 19 14.82 -16.54 -38.23
CA GLY A 19 14.07 -17.57 -37.52
C GLY A 19 13.85 -17.37 -36.02
N GLY A 20 12.59 -17.15 -35.66
CA GLY A 20 12.15 -16.95 -34.29
C GLY A 20 11.58 -18.24 -33.71
N THR A 21 12.06 -18.62 -32.54
CA THR A 21 11.29 -19.41 -31.60
C THR A 21 9.98 -18.67 -31.32
N GLU A 22 8.84 -19.33 -31.52
CA GLU A 22 7.52 -18.78 -31.21
C GLU A 22 7.51 -18.33 -29.74
N ALA A 23 7.47 -17.02 -29.53
CA ALA A 23 7.18 -16.47 -28.21
C ALA A 23 5.76 -16.90 -27.85
N GLY A 24 5.60 -17.67 -26.78
CA GLY A 24 4.29 -18.04 -26.25
C GLY A 24 3.41 -16.79 -26.03
N PRO A 25 2.07 -16.96 -25.89
CA PRO A 25 1.16 -15.83 -25.71
C PRO A 25 1.64 -14.96 -24.55
N PRO A 26 1.53 -13.62 -24.65
CA PRO A 26 1.97 -12.72 -23.59
C PRO A 26 1.30 -13.12 -22.28
N VAL A 27 2.13 -13.44 -21.28
CA VAL A 27 1.67 -13.79 -19.95
C VAL A 27 1.35 -12.47 -19.25
N PHE A 28 0.08 -12.08 -19.24
CA PHE A 28 -0.39 -11.13 -18.24
C PHE A 28 -0.18 -11.81 -16.89
N TYR A 29 0.66 -11.24 -16.04
CA TYR A 29 1.06 -11.86 -14.78
C TYR A 29 -0.16 -12.29 -13.97
N GLU A 30 -0.41 -13.59 -13.94
CA GLU A 30 -1.39 -14.20 -13.05
C GLU A 30 -0.74 -14.34 -11.68
N THR A 31 -1.06 -13.42 -10.79
CA THR A 31 -0.52 -13.43 -9.45
C THR A 31 -1.37 -14.30 -8.54
N THR A 32 -0.76 -15.25 -7.90
CA THR A 32 -1.41 -16.12 -6.92
C THR A 32 -1.28 -15.47 -5.55
N THR A 33 -2.32 -14.91 -5.02
CA THR A 33 -2.37 -14.31 -3.71
C THR A 33 -2.96 -15.23 -2.66
N VAL A 34 -2.72 -14.89 -1.45
CA VAL A 34 -2.68 -15.79 -0.35
C VAL A 34 -3.80 -15.62 0.68
N THR A 35 -4.78 -14.72 0.56
CA THR A 35 -5.82 -14.56 1.61
C THR A 35 -7.23 -14.44 1.17
N ALA A 36 -7.70 -14.02 0.29
CA ALA A 36 -8.80 -14.31 -0.59
C ALA A 36 -8.04 -14.56 -1.88
N ARG A 37 -8.28 -15.62 -2.62
CA ARG A 37 -7.60 -15.71 -3.91
C ARG A 37 -7.73 -14.35 -4.52
N PRO A 38 -6.61 -13.67 -4.80
CA PRO A 38 -6.74 -12.44 -5.51
C PRO A 38 -7.51 -12.83 -6.71
N VAL A 39 -8.21 -11.95 -7.07
CA VAL A 39 -8.92 -11.86 -8.30
C VAL A 39 -7.87 -11.90 -9.43
N SER A 40 -7.02 -12.90 -9.45
CA SER A 40 -6.06 -13.16 -10.52
C SER A 40 -6.86 -13.47 -11.77
N GLY A 41 -6.81 -12.59 -12.72
CA GLY A 41 -7.76 -12.54 -13.81
C GLY A 41 -8.93 -11.61 -13.56
N ALA A 42 -8.96 -10.93 -12.40
CA ALA A 42 -10.01 -10.07 -11.95
C ALA A 42 -10.38 -8.98 -12.91
N ALA A 43 -11.63 -8.64 -12.83
CA ALA A 43 -12.19 -7.50 -13.51
C ALA A 43 -11.67 -6.15 -12.95
N GLY A 44 -11.05 -6.13 -11.76
CA GLY A 44 -10.50 -4.94 -11.12
C GLY A 44 -9.08 -4.55 -11.53
N ALA A 45 -8.68 -3.30 -11.24
CA ALA A 45 -7.34 -2.79 -11.47
C ALA A 45 -6.36 -3.30 -10.40
N VAL A 46 -5.42 -4.15 -10.78
CA VAL A 46 -4.37 -4.70 -9.91
C VAL A 46 -3.00 -4.23 -10.38
N THR A 47 -2.17 -3.75 -9.46
CA THR A 47 -0.75 -3.48 -9.69
C THR A 47 0.07 -4.35 -8.76
N VAL A 48 1.05 -5.04 -9.32
CA VAL A 48 2.00 -5.87 -8.57
C VAL A 48 3.35 -5.20 -8.65
N VAL A 49 3.97 -4.97 -7.50
CA VAL A 49 5.36 -4.52 -7.38
C VAL A 49 6.20 -5.74 -7.06
N SER A 50 6.99 -6.18 -8.02
CA SER A 50 7.80 -7.39 -7.93
C SER A 50 9.08 -7.16 -7.09
N PRO A 51 9.76 -8.24 -6.63
CA PRO A 51 11.04 -8.11 -5.94
C PRO A 51 12.12 -7.40 -6.76
N ASP A 52 12.12 -7.60 -8.08
CA ASP A 52 13.09 -6.96 -8.99
C ASP A 52 12.83 -5.46 -9.11
N GLU A 53 11.56 -5.04 -9.16
CA GLU A 53 11.18 -3.62 -9.14
C GLU A 53 11.55 -2.98 -7.81
N LEU A 54 11.32 -3.65 -6.67
CA LEU A 54 11.74 -3.19 -5.34
C LEU A 54 13.26 -2.98 -5.27
N ALA A 55 14.03 -3.92 -5.81
CA ALA A 55 15.48 -3.84 -5.84
C ALA A 55 15.98 -2.73 -6.79
N ALA A 56 15.28 -2.48 -7.90
CA ALA A 56 15.65 -1.47 -8.88
C ALA A 56 15.52 -0.04 -8.36
N VAL A 57 14.51 0.22 -7.51
CA VAL A 57 14.29 1.54 -6.89
C VAL A 57 15.04 1.70 -5.57
N ALA A 58 15.66 0.63 -5.07
CA ALA A 58 16.36 0.61 -3.78
C ALA A 58 15.49 1.17 -2.64
N ALA A 59 14.22 0.73 -2.59
CA ALA A 59 13.22 1.23 -1.66
C ALA A 59 13.60 0.95 -0.20
N ARG A 60 13.31 1.92 0.70
CA ARG A 60 13.56 1.84 2.14
C ARG A 60 12.26 1.74 2.95
N SER A 61 11.17 2.34 2.48
CA SER A 61 9.87 2.38 3.15
C SER A 61 8.72 1.90 2.25
N GLY A 62 7.57 1.66 2.85
CA GLY A 62 6.32 1.34 2.14
C GLY A 62 5.91 2.46 1.17
N THR A 63 6.18 3.71 1.51
CA THR A 63 5.97 4.86 0.62
C THR A 63 6.78 4.71 -0.67
N GLU A 64 8.07 4.39 -0.57
CA GLU A 64 8.94 4.20 -1.73
C GLU A 64 8.55 2.95 -2.55
N VAL A 65 8.06 1.89 -1.90
CA VAL A 65 7.51 0.69 -2.53
C VAL A 65 6.30 1.02 -3.41
N LEU A 66 5.43 1.92 -2.96
CA LEU A 66 4.14 2.21 -3.59
C LEU A 66 4.17 3.45 -4.51
N ARG A 67 5.28 4.17 -4.57
CA ARG A 67 5.41 5.49 -5.22
C ARG A 67 4.97 5.52 -6.69
N GLU A 68 5.14 4.42 -7.41
CA GLU A 68 4.82 4.33 -8.84
C GLU A 68 3.57 3.50 -9.14
N VAL A 69 2.74 3.28 -8.13
CA VAL A 69 1.46 2.61 -8.35
C VAL A 69 0.45 3.61 -8.90
N PRO A 70 -0.12 3.38 -10.09
CA PRO A 70 -1.11 4.28 -10.67
C PRO A 70 -2.31 4.47 -9.74
N GLY A 71 -2.87 5.67 -9.69
CA GLY A 71 -4.02 5.99 -8.87
C GLY A 71 -3.72 6.15 -7.38
N LEU A 72 -2.45 6.13 -6.96
CA LEU A 72 -2.03 6.41 -5.58
C LEU A 72 -1.39 7.80 -5.47
N ASN A 73 -2.02 8.68 -4.69
CA ASN A 73 -1.37 9.86 -4.16
C ASN A 73 -0.78 9.52 -2.78
N LEU A 74 0.53 9.69 -2.63
CA LEU A 74 1.25 9.48 -1.37
C LEU A 74 1.57 10.86 -0.80
N LEU A 75 0.69 11.33 0.08
CA LEU A 75 0.83 12.62 0.72
C LEU A 75 1.59 12.48 2.04
N SER A 76 2.67 13.22 2.17
CA SER A 76 3.51 13.25 3.38
C SER A 76 3.36 14.59 4.10
N SER A 77 3.23 14.56 5.41
CA SER A 77 3.30 15.75 6.28
C SER A 77 4.73 16.00 6.77
N GLY A 78 5.70 15.91 5.86
CA GLY A 78 7.09 16.25 6.14
C GLY A 78 8.05 15.07 6.23
N GLY A 79 8.69 14.70 5.16
CA GLY A 79 9.79 13.71 5.16
C GLY A 79 9.44 12.35 5.76
N ARG A 80 10.47 11.60 6.18
CA ARG A 80 10.31 10.25 6.73
C ARG A 80 9.73 10.23 8.16
N ALA A 81 9.94 11.26 8.92
CA ALA A 81 9.36 11.38 10.26
C ALA A 81 7.88 11.74 10.23
N GLY A 82 7.41 12.39 9.16
CA GLY A 82 6.01 12.74 8.98
C GLY A 82 5.13 11.54 8.64
N VAL A 83 3.83 11.72 8.83
CA VAL A 83 2.84 10.72 8.43
C VAL A 83 2.70 10.74 6.91
N THR A 84 2.87 9.57 6.27
CA THR A 84 2.60 9.39 4.85
C THR A 84 1.51 8.35 4.65
N ASN A 85 0.41 8.76 4.05
CA ASN A 85 -0.76 7.94 3.80
C ASN A 85 -1.00 7.73 2.30
N ALA A 86 -1.70 6.62 1.95
CA ALA A 86 -2.07 6.30 0.58
C ALA A 86 -3.51 6.74 0.28
N TRP A 87 -3.65 7.75 -0.55
CA TRP A 87 -4.93 8.20 -1.12
C TRP A 87 -5.17 7.46 -2.42
N VAL A 88 -6.15 6.59 -2.46
CA VAL A 88 -6.42 5.76 -3.62
C VAL A 88 -7.53 6.39 -4.45
N ARG A 89 -7.22 6.88 -5.66
CA ARG A 89 -8.20 7.49 -6.60
C ARG A 89 -9.00 8.63 -5.99
N GLY A 90 -8.34 9.47 -5.20
CA GLY A 90 -8.97 10.62 -4.54
C GLY A 90 -9.85 10.28 -3.34
N ALA A 91 -9.73 9.09 -2.80
CA ALA A 91 -10.45 8.68 -1.60
C ALA A 91 -9.56 8.81 -0.36
N ASP A 92 -10.18 9.15 0.76
CA ASP A 92 -9.51 9.30 2.04
C ASP A 92 -8.66 8.05 2.40
N PRO A 93 -7.45 8.20 2.96
CA PRO A 93 -6.54 7.09 3.21
C PRO A 93 -7.09 6.04 4.19
N ASN A 94 -8.00 6.41 5.09
CA ASN A 94 -8.66 5.47 5.99
C ASN A 94 -9.60 4.48 5.26
N PHE A 95 -9.90 4.69 3.97
CA PHE A 95 -10.69 3.81 3.12
C PHE A 95 -9.85 2.74 2.42
N THR A 96 -8.54 2.76 2.62
CA THR A 96 -7.60 1.79 2.10
C THR A 96 -7.26 0.74 3.15
N LEU A 97 -7.56 -0.52 2.87
CA LEU A 97 -7.17 -1.63 3.74
C LEU A 97 -5.71 -1.99 3.47
N VAL A 98 -4.87 -1.93 4.50
CA VAL A 98 -3.45 -2.32 4.42
C VAL A 98 -3.25 -3.66 5.11
N LEU A 99 -2.68 -4.61 4.40
CA LEU A 99 -2.49 -5.98 4.85
C LEU A 99 -1.00 -6.37 4.83
N LEU A 100 -0.55 -7.11 5.85
CA LEU A 100 0.72 -7.84 5.85
C LEU A 100 0.43 -9.33 5.85
N ASP A 101 0.76 -10.06 4.78
CA ASP A 101 0.39 -11.47 4.58
C ASP A 101 -1.09 -11.78 4.91
N GLY A 102 -1.98 -10.81 4.71
CA GLY A 102 -3.41 -10.89 4.97
C GLY A 102 -3.85 -10.50 6.38
N ILE A 103 -2.95 -10.04 7.22
CA ILE A 103 -3.24 -9.50 8.55
C ILE A 103 -3.51 -8.01 8.40
N PRO A 104 -4.71 -7.49 8.76
CA PRO A 104 -4.99 -6.05 8.71
C PRO A 104 -4.11 -5.27 9.68
N LEU A 105 -3.53 -4.16 9.20
CA LEU A 105 -2.70 -3.24 9.99
C LEU A 105 -3.43 -1.96 10.40
N ASN A 106 -4.60 -1.67 9.81
CA ASN A 106 -5.40 -0.50 10.15
C ASN A 106 -5.85 -0.52 11.62
N ASP A 107 -5.73 0.61 12.31
CA ASP A 107 -6.04 0.78 13.73
C ASP A 107 -7.31 1.61 13.91
N SER A 108 -8.36 1.03 14.50
CA SER A 108 -9.64 1.74 14.72
C SER A 108 -9.57 2.80 15.82
N THR A 109 -8.49 2.89 16.61
CA THR A 109 -8.29 3.96 17.61
C THR A 109 -7.61 5.19 17.02
N ASP A 110 -7.05 5.09 15.79
CA ASP A 110 -6.36 6.20 15.16
C ASP A 110 -7.28 7.39 14.87
N LEU A 111 -6.76 8.61 15.11
CA LEU A 111 -7.48 9.87 14.93
C LEU A 111 -7.88 10.14 13.46
N GLN A 112 -7.12 9.61 12.51
CA GLN A 112 -7.41 9.71 11.07
C GLN A 112 -8.34 8.57 10.58
N GLY A 113 -9.07 7.93 11.49
CA GLY A 113 -10.05 6.90 11.15
C GLY A 113 -9.47 5.55 10.76
N GLY A 114 -8.22 5.27 11.07
CA GLY A 114 -7.53 4.01 10.81
C GLY A 114 -6.67 4.01 9.55
N ALA A 115 -6.19 5.15 9.11
CA ALA A 115 -5.16 5.25 8.08
C ALA A 115 -3.84 4.63 8.58
N VAL A 116 -3.04 4.08 7.67
CA VAL A 116 -1.74 3.47 8.00
C VAL A 116 -0.61 4.36 7.54
N ASN A 117 0.31 4.71 8.45
CA ASN A 117 1.53 5.41 8.09
C ASN A 117 2.49 4.47 7.34
N LEU A 118 2.67 4.71 6.05
CA LEU A 118 3.51 3.88 5.18
C LEU A 118 5.01 4.02 5.45
N GLU A 119 5.44 5.09 6.14
CA GLU A 119 6.84 5.26 6.52
C GLU A 119 7.27 4.27 7.62
N GLU A 120 6.34 3.82 8.44
CA GLU A 120 6.58 2.81 9.49
C GLU A 120 6.66 1.37 8.93
N LEU A 121 6.45 1.18 7.62
CA LEU A 121 6.56 -0.11 6.95
C LEU A 121 7.89 -0.17 6.17
N PRO A 122 8.96 -0.79 6.72
CA PRO A 122 10.23 -0.86 6.00
C PRO A 122 10.11 -1.71 4.74
N ALA A 123 10.73 -1.26 3.65
CA ALA A 123 10.72 -1.97 2.38
C ALA A 123 11.28 -3.40 2.48
N GLY A 124 12.18 -3.66 3.43
CA GLY A 124 12.72 -5.00 3.70
C GLY A 124 11.70 -6.04 4.14
N LEU A 125 10.51 -5.60 4.63
CA LEU A 125 9.36 -6.47 4.90
C LEU A 125 8.66 -6.94 3.61
N ALA A 126 8.77 -6.18 2.53
CA ALA A 126 8.07 -6.48 1.30
C ALA A 126 8.97 -7.34 0.40
N GLY A 127 8.68 -8.63 0.32
CA GLY A 127 9.15 -9.47 -0.78
C GLY A 127 8.39 -9.17 -2.07
N ARG A 128 7.17 -8.66 -1.95
CA ARG A 128 6.26 -8.24 -3.03
C ARG A 128 5.17 -7.35 -2.45
N ALA A 129 4.65 -6.41 -3.23
CA ALA A 129 3.45 -5.66 -2.89
C ALA A 129 2.39 -5.82 -3.98
N GLU A 130 1.12 -5.82 -3.59
CA GLU A 130 -0.02 -5.81 -4.49
C GLU A 130 -0.97 -4.69 -4.09
N VAL A 131 -1.42 -3.92 -5.07
CA VAL A 131 -2.40 -2.87 -4.87
C VAL A 131 -3.61 -3.15 -5.76
N VAL A 132 -4.74 -3.37 -5.14
CA VAL A 132 -6.02 -3.57 -5.82
C VAL A 132 -6.88 -2.35 -5.56
N ARG A 133 -7.40 -1.72 -6.62
CA ARG A 133 -8.17 -0.48 -6.53
C ARG A 133 -9.66 -0.74 -6.74
N GLY A 134 -10.51 0.02 -6.04
CA GLY A 134 -11.96 -0.07 -6.11
C GLY A 134 -12.61 -0.71 -4.88
N PRO A 135 -13.95 -0.78 -4.83
CA PRO A 135 -14.70 -1.34 -3.71
C PRO A 135 -14.59 -2.87 -3.67
N LEU A 136 -13.90 -3.41 -2.64
CA LEU A 136 -13.46 -4.80 -2.59
C LEU A 136 -13.93 -5.56 -1.33
N THR A 137 -14.87 -5.00 -0.56
CA THR A 137 -15.37 -5.66 0.66
C THR A 137 -15.86 -7.09 0.42
N SER A 138 -16.41 -7.38 -0.76
CA SER A 138 -16.84 -8.73 -1.14
C SER A 138 -15.73 -9.78 -1.02
N PHE A 139 -14.47 -9.40 -1.17
CA PHE A 139 -13.32 -10.31 -1.17
C PHE A 139 -12.46 -10.19 0.09
N TYR A 140 -12.21 -8.96 0.57
CA TYR A 140 -11.27 -8.70 1.65
C TYR A 140 -11.93 -8.42 3.00
N GLY A 141 -13.25 -8.19 3.01
CA GLY A 141 -14.02 -7.78 4.17
C GLY A 141 -14.10 -6.25 4.33
N PRO A 142 -14.70 -5.77 5.41
CA PRO A 142 -14.87 -4.34 5.70
C PRO A 142 -13.56 -3.55 5.62
N SER A 143 -13.66 -2.21 5.46
CA SER A 143 -12.55 -1.26 5.36
C SER A 143 -11.80 -1.24 4.01
N SER A 144 -12.27 -1.95 2.97
CA SER A 144 -11.71 -1.90 1.63
C SER A 144 -12.62 -1.10 0.67
N LEU A 145 -12.87 0.20 0.99
CA LEU A 145 -13.78 1.06 0.23
C LEU A 145 -13.15 1.56 -1.07
N SER A 146 -11.90 2.02 -1.00
CA SER A 146 -11.16 2.58 -2.13
C SER A 146 -10.16 1.60 -2.74
N GLY A 147 -9.66 0.68 -1.92
CA GLY A 147 -8.68 -0.32 -2.37
C GLY A 147 -8.07 -1.12 -1.25
N VAL A 148 -7.13 -1.97 -1.63
CA VAL A 148 -6.33 -2.81 -0.74
C VAL A 148 -4.87 -2.70 -1.13
N VAL A 149 -4.01 -2.43 -0.16
CA VAL A 149 -2.55 -2.55 -0.26
C VAL A 149 -2.14 -3.79 0.49
N GLN A 150 -1.60 -4.78 -0.19
CA GLN A 150 -1.12 -6.01 0.44
C GLN A 150 0.39 -6.14 0.29
N LEU A 151 1.08 -6.23 1.42
CA LEU A 151 2.49 -6.53 1.50
C LEU A 151 2.68 -8.00 1.82
N PHE A 152 3.60 -8.64 1.11
CA PHE A 152 3.98 -10.03 1.34
C PHE A 152 5.39 -10.08 1.87
N THR A 153 5.58 -10.71 3.02
CA THR A 153 6.90 -10.90 3.59
C THR A 153 7.74 -11.87 2.75
N PRO A 154 9.06 -11.69 2.71
CA PRO A 154 9.95 -12.62 2.03
C PRO A 154 9.81 -14.04 2.61
N ARG A 155 9.67 -15.04 1.76
CA ARG A 155 9.56 -16.44 2.13
C ARG A 155 10.86 -17.20 1.84
N GLY A 156 11.19 -18.16 2.70
CA GLY A 156 12.24 -19.12 2.43
C GLY A 156 11.74 -20.25 1.52
N GLY A 157 12.66 -20.95 0.90
CA GLY A 157 12.35 -22.08 0.04
C GLY A 157 13.41 -23.19 0.17
N PRO A 158 13.25 -24.30 -0.57
CA PRO A 158 14.27 -25.34 -0.62
C PRO A 158 15.58 -24.76 -1.14
N GLY A 159 16.69 -25.14 -0.56
CA GLY A 159 18.02 -24.72 -0.97
C GLY A 159 18.93 -24.35 0.21
N PRO A 160 20.17 -23.96 -0.09
CA PRO A 160 21.15 -23.60 0.93
C PRO A 160 20.74 -22.34 1.68
N LEU A 161 21.29 -22.17 2.88
CA LEU A 161 21.15 -20.96 3.68
C LEU A 161 21.59 -19.75 2.87
N ARG A 162 20.68 -18.77 2.73
CA ARG A 162 20.93 -17.45 2.14
C ARG A 162 21.05 -16.46 3.27
N LEU A 163 22.08 -15.64 3.23
CA LEU A 163 22.33 -14.57 4.18
C LEU A 163 22.49 -13.26 3.40
N ALA A 164 21.89 -12.19 3.90
CA ALA A 164 22.08 -10.84 3.42
C ALA A 164 22.25 -9.91 4.62
N LEU A 165 23.27 -9.08 4.56
CA LEU A 165 23.60 -8.04 5.55
C LEU A 165 23.82 -6.74 4.79
N GLY A 166 23.54 -5.61 5.40
CA GLY A 166 23.88 -4.32 4.82
C GLY A 166 23.86 -3.20 5.81
N ALA A 167 24.59 -2.15 5.45
CA ALA A 167 24.60 -0.88 6.14
C ALA A 167 24.52 0.25 5.10
N GLU A 168 23.72 1.26 5.39
CA GLU A 168 23.47 2.41 4.54
C GLU A 168 23.63 3.68 5.36
N GLY A 169 24.11 4.74 4.73
CA GLY A 169 24.25 6.06 5.33
C GLY A 169 24.08 7.15 4.27
N GLY A 170 23.74 8.33 4.70
CA GLY A 170 23.46 9.44 3.80
C GLY A 170 23.38 10.78 4.52
N ASP A 171 22.82 11.74 3.84
CA ASP A 171 22.45 13.03 4.43
C ASP A 171 21.35 12.86 5.49
N ALA A 172 20.95 13.96 6.14
CA ALA A 172 19.99 13.93 7.25
C ALA A 172 20.36 12.92 8.36
N ALA A 173 21.64 12.72 8.59
CA ALA A 173 22.19 11.74 9.54
C ALA A 173 21.61 10.32 9.36
N LEU A 174 21.20 9.98 8.13
CA LEU A 174 20.66 8.66 7.80
C LEU A 174 21.64 7.56 8.23
N ARG A 175 21.11 6.61 8.99
CA ARG A 175 21.79 5.37 9.38
C ARG A 175 20.82 4.23 9.27
N ARG A 176 21.15 3.23 8.47
CA ARG A 176 20.36 2.02 8.34
C ARG A 176 21.24 0.80 8.40
N GLY A 177 20.79 -0.21 9.13
CA GLY A 177 21.39 -1.54 9.13
C GLY A 177 20.33 -2.59 8.94
N PHE A 178 20.62 -3.65 8.19
CA PHE A 178 19.69 -4.75 8.04
C PHE A 178 20.43 -6.10 7.98
N ALA A 179 19.72 -7.12 8.45
CA ALA A 179 20.16 -8.50 8.34
C ALA A 179 18.97 -9.38 7.92
N ARG A 180 19.19 -10.33 7.02
CA ARG A 180 18.20 -11.32 6.63
C ARG A 180 18.84 -12.69 6.43
N ALA A 181 18.14 -13.72 6.89
CA ALA A 181 18.49 -15.11 6.66
C ALA A 181 17.27 -15.87 6.13
N SER A 182 17.49 -16.80 5.22
CA SER A 182 16.43 -17.70 4.74
C SER A 182 17.01 -19.01 4.27
N GLY A 183 16.21 -20.09 4.34
CA GLY A 183 16.68 -21.41 3.95
C GLY A 183 15.59 -22.46 4.03
N ALA A 184 15.98 -23.71 3.78
CA ALA A 184 15.12 -24.86 3.92
C ALA A 184 14.89 -25.23 5.40
N ALA A 185 13.70 -25.75 5.71
CA ALA A 185 13.36 -26.34 6.99
C ALA A 185 12.54 -27.63 6.73
N GLY A 186 13.20 -28.76 6.69
CA GLY A 186 12.56 -30.04 6.33
C GLY A 186 11.88 -29.97 4.96
N ALA A 187 10.57 -30.24 4.91
CA ALA A 187 9.74 -30.13 3.71
C ALA A 187 9.20 -28.73 3.43
N GLY A 188 9.82 -27.71 3.97
CA GLY A 188 9.42 -26.30 3.81
C GLY A 188 10.60 -25.34 3.81
N GLY A 189 10.33 -24.08 4.12
CA GLY A 189 11.33 -23.03 4.19
C GLY A 189 11.03 -22.03 5.28
N TRP A 190 12.04 -21.25 5.66
CA TRP A 190 11.92 -20.17 6.60
C TRP A 190 12.69 -18.92 6.12
N SER A 191 12.23 -17.77 6.54
CA SER A 191 12.94 -16.51 6.38
C SER A 191 12.77 -15.66 7.63
N ALA A 192 13.83 -14.99 8.04
CA ALA A 192 13.80 -14.03 9.14
C ALA A 192 14.69 -12.85 8.80
N GLY A 193 14.34 -11.67 9.29
CA GLY A 193 15.14 -10.48 9.10
C GLY A 193 14.82 -9.42 10.12
N ALA A 194 15.75 -8.47 10.25
CA ALA A 194 15.60 -7.28 11.06
C ALA A 194 16.25 -6.09 10.34
N ALA A 195 15.70 -4.90 10.58
CA ALA A 195 16.24 -3.64 10.08
C ALA A 195 16.14 -2.57 11.17
N TYR A 196 17.17 -1.76 11.27
CA TYR A 196 17.18 -0.54 12.05
C TYR A 196 17.32 0.65 11.10
N ASP A 197 16.47 1.63 11.25
CA ASP A 197 16.45 2.87 10.47
C ASP A 197 16.50 4.07 11.42
N GLU A 198 17.35 5.05 11.15
CA GLU A 198 17.41 6.35 11.82
C GLU A 198 17.64 7.45 10.80
N GLU A 199 16.85 8.51 10.86
CA GLU A 199 17.01 9.73 10.06
C GLU A 199 16.65 10.94 10.93
N LYS A 200 17.41 12.05 10.82
CA LYS A 200 17.23 13.26 11.64
C LYS A 200 17.42 14.50 10.79
N HIS A 201 16.66 15.54 11.11
CA HIS A 201 16.81 16.87 10.52
C HIS A 201 16.70 16.85 8.98
N ARG A 202 15.83 15.99 8.44
CA ARG A 202 15.47 16.00 7.02
C ARG A 202 14.68 17.27 6.72
N ILE A 203 13.77 17.60 7.62
CA ILE A 203 12.94 18.80 7.60
C ILE A 203 12.99 19.41 9.01
N ALA A 204 13.85 20.41 9.19
CA ALA A 204 14.06 21.12 10.46
C ALA A 204 14.35 20.15 11.64
N GLU A 205 13.53 20.10 12.68
CA GLU A 205 13.77 19.33 13.90
C GLU A 205 13.15 17.93 13.86
N ASP A 206 12.79 17.42 12.67
CA ASP A 206 12.21 16.10 12.53
C ASP A 206 13.18 14.97 12.89
N ARG A 207 12.64 13.86 13.36
CA ARG A 207 13.40 12.66 13.68
C ARG A 207 12.56 11.42 13.46
N PHE A 208 13.16 10.41 12.89
CA PHE A 208 12.61 9.06 12.74
C PHE A 208 13.60 8.03 13.24
N ARG A 209 13.16 7.09 14.05
CA ARG A 209 13.93 5.92 14.46
C ARG A 209 13.03 4.71 14.60
N GLN A 210 13.41 3.58 14.01
CA GLN A 210 12.63 2.35 14.09
C GLN A 210 13.53 1.12 14.05
N LEU A 211 13.17 0.13 14.86
CA LEU A 211 13.64 -1.24 14.77
C LEU A 211 12.45 -2.11 14.33
N ASP A 212 12.65 -2.91 13.29
CA ASP A 212 11.64 -3.82 12.75
C ASP A 212 12.23 -5.21 12.57
N ALA A 213 11.47 -6.24 12.88
CA ALA A 213 11.87 -7.63 12.70
C ALA A 213 10.70 -8.46 12.16
N PHE A 214 10.99 -9.42 11.29
CA PHE A 214 10.02 -10.36 10.78
C PHE A 214 10.56 -11.80 10.76
N ALA A 215 9.65 -12.76 10.82
CA ALA A 215 9.93 -14.16 10.59
C ALA A 215 8.78 -14.82 9.84
N THR A 216 9.10 -15.72 8.91
CA THR A 216 8.14 -16.55 8.18
C THR A 216 8.60 -18.00 8.15
N ALA A 217 7.66 -18.91 8.18
CA ALA A 217 7.92 -20.33 8.00
C ALA A 217 6.80 -20.98 7.20
N ASP A 218 7.17 -21.81 6.25
CA ASP A 218 6.25 -22.67 5.50
C ASP A 218 6.65 -24.13 5.73
N HIS A 219 5.69 -24.99 6.07
CA HIS A 219 5.94 -26.37 6.36
C HIS A 219 4.85 -27.29 5.77
N ALA A 220 5.26 -28.30 5.03
CA ALA A 220 4.36 -29.32 4.56
C ALA A 220 4.15 -30.39 5.67
N LEU A 221 2.91 -30.47 6.15
CA LEU A 221 2.52 -31.39 7.24
C LEU A 221 2.21 -32.81 6.76
N GLY A 222 2.42 -33.12 5.47
CA GLY A 222 2.02 -34.39 4.84
C GLY A 222 0.55 -34.41 4.43
N ARG A 223 0.12 -35.44 3.67
CA ARG A 223 -1.25 -35.59 3.15
C ARG A 223 -1.81 -34.31 2.44
N GLY A 224 -0.93 -33.58 1.77
CA GLY A 224 -1.29 -32.33 1.09
C GLY A 224 -1.58 -31.13 2.00
N ALA A 225 -1.34 -31.21 3.30
CA ALA A 225 -1.50 -30.09 4.22
C ALA A 225 -0.24 -29.22 4.25
N GLN A 226 -0.44 -27.89 4.28
CA GLN A 226 0.63 -26.89 4.37
C GLN A 226 0.29 -25.86 5.45
N LEU A 227 1.22 -25.63 6.36
CA LEU A 227 1.15 -24.59 7.37
C LEU A 227 2.10 -23.46 6.97
N SER A 228 1.59 -22.22 6.96
CA SER A 228 2.36 -21.00 6.77
C SER A 228 2.24 -20.12 8.00
N LEU A 229 3.36 -19.66 8.54
CA LEU A 229 3.44 -18.76 9.68
C LEU A 229 4.08 -17.45 9.27
N THR A 230 3.64 -16.36 9.86
CA THR A 230 4.18 -15.01 9.70
C THR A 230 4.19 -14.31 11.04
N GLY A 231 5.27 -13.62 11.36
CA GLY A 231 5.39 -12.74 12.51
C GLY A 231 6.13 -11.47 12.14
N ARG A 232 5.68 -10.33 12.66
CA ARG A 232 6.36 -9.04 12.63
C ARG A 232 6.29 -8.41 14.01
N ALA A 233 7.37 -7.79 14.45
CA ALA A 233 7.43 -6.91 15.61
C ALA A 233 8.22 -5.65 15.23
N ALA A 234 7.73 -4.50 15.64
CA ALA A 234 8.41 -3.23 15.44
C ALA A 234 8.27 -2.34 16.65
N THR A 235 9.29 -1.53 16.90
CA THR A 235 9.26 -0.42 17.85
C THR A 235 9.90 0.79 17.21
N GLY A 236 9.34 1.97 17.43
CA GLY A 236 9.83 3.19 16.82
C GLY A 236 9.46 4.44 17.59
N GLU A 237 10.17 5.50 17.27
CA GLU A 237 9.91 6.85 17.73
C GLU A 237 10.03 7.82 16.56
N GLN A 238 9.20 8.85 16.58
CA GLN A 238 9.24 9.91 15.58
C GLN A 238 8.89 11.27 16.22
N ASP A 239 9.62 12.29 15.78
CA ASP A 239 9.33 13.68 16.06
C ASP A 239 8.95 14.34 14.74
N ASP A 240 7.69 14.77 14.61
CA ASP A 240 7.14 15.38 13.40
C ASP A 240 6.28 16.60 13.73
N TYR A 241 5.98 17.40 12.71
CA TYR A 241 5.10 18.55 12.90
C TYR A 241 3.63 18.11 12.81
N PRO A 242 2.77 18.53 13.78
CA PRO A 242 1.36 18.17 13.76
C PRO A 242 0.67 18.55 12.45
N ASP A 243 -0.27 17.72 12.01
CA ASP A 243 -1.12 18.04 10.87
C ASP A 243 -1.85 19.37 11.10
N SER A 244 -2.02 20.16 10.06
CA SER A 244 -2.65 21.48 10.12
C SER A 244 -1.90 22.56 10.94
N SER A 245 -0.69 22.27 11.41
CA SER A 245 0.14 23.24 12.16
C SER A 245 0.83 24.30 11.32
N GLY A 246 0.77 24.18 9.99
CA GLY A 246 1.60 25.00 9.10
C GLY A 246 3.07 24.58 9.07
N GLY A 247 3.38 23.41 9.62
CA GLY A 247 4.70 22.81 9.62
C GLY A 247 5.79 23.70 10.22
N PRO A 248 7.06 23.48 9.84
CA PRO A 248 8.18 24.29 10.35
C PRO A 248 8.19 25.74 9.85
N VAL A 249 7.41 26.07 8.79
CA VAL A 249 7.43 27.42 8.20
C VAL A 249 6.46 28.37 8.89
N TYR A 250 5.27 27.92 9.21
CA TYR A 250 4.20 28.76 9.78
C TYR A 250 3.79 28.35 11.19
N GLY A 251 4.22 27.17 11.64
CA GLY A 251 3.93 26.68 12.98
C GLY A 251 4.83 27.29 14.06
N THR A 252 4.65 26.83 15.30
CA THR A 252 5.45 27.27 16.45
C THR A 252 6.88 26.73 16.45
N GLY A 253 7.21 25.84 15.54
CA GLY A 253 8.50 25.13 15.50
C GLY A 253 8.57 23.92 16.43
N GLU A 254 7.53 23.66 17.21
CA GLU A 254 7.47 22.51 18.11
C GLU A 254 6.99 21.26 17.36
N THR A 255 7.65 20.12 17.64
CA THR A 255 7.31 18.83 17.05
C THR A 255 6.40 18.02 17.97
N ARG A 256 5.57 17.19 17.37
CA ARG A 256 4.84 16.12 18.04
C ARG A 256 5.80 14.95 18.25
N HIS A 257 5.83 14.41 19.46
CA HIS A 257 6.57 13.19 19.78
C HIS A 257 5.63 12.00 19.76
N THR A 258 6.01 10.93 19.07
CA THR A 258 5.24 9.68 19.00
C THR A 258 6.16 8.48 19.19
N GLU A 259 5.81 7.61 20.14
CA GLU A 259 6.41 6.28 20.31
C GLU A 259 5.39 5.22 19.92
N HIS A 260 5.81 4.12 19.29
CA HIS A 260 4.91 3.03 18.94
C HIS A 260 5.57 1.66 19.05
N ASP A 261 4.73 0.66 19.37
CA ASP A 261 5.07 -0.76 19.38
C ASP A 261 4.02 -1.53 18.57
N ASP A 262 4.46 -2.29 17.56
CA ASP A 262 3.62 -3.07 16.67
C ASP A 262 3.92 -4.56 16.78
N LEU A 263 2.88 -5.39 16.76
CA LEU A 263 2.96 -6.84 16.63
C LEU A 263 1.93 -7.33 15.61
N ALA A 264 2.36 -8.15 14.65
CA ALA A 264 1.48 -8.86 13.73
C ALA A 264 1.88 -10.34 13.69
N LEU A 265 0.93 -11.24 13.96
CA LEU A 265 1.12 -12.68 13.93
C LEU A 265 0.06 -13.32 13.03
N GLY A 266 0.47 -14.23 12.16
CA GLY A 266 -0.43 -14.93 11.25
C GLY A 266 -0.10 -16.42 11.15
N ALA A 267 -1.15 -17.22 11.06
CA ALA A 267 -1.06 -18.63 10.74
C ALA A 267 -2.07 -18.99 9.67
N ARG A 268 -1.66 -19.75 8.66
CA ARG A 268 -2.51 -20.26 7.61
C ARG A 268 -2.29 -21.74 7.44
N LEU A 269 -3.37 -22.50 7.55
CA LEU A 269 -3.41 -23.93 7.26
C LEU A 269 -4.19 -24.14 5.96
N GLN A 270 -3.55 -24.76 4.97
CA GLN A 270 -4.17 -25.20 3.72
C GLN A 270 -4.19 -26.73 3.70
N ILE A 271 -5.29 -27.32 3.26
CA ILE A 271 -5.47 -28.79 3.26
C ILE A 271 -5.89 -29.23 1.86
N GLY A 272 -5.22 -30.24 1.30
CA GLY A 272 -5.51 -30.80 -0.02
C GLY A 272 -4.30 -30.78 -0.96
N GLU A 273 -4.30 -31.65 -1.97
CA GLU A 273 -3.18 -31.79 -2.91
C GLU A 273 -3.22 -30.76 -4.03
N ALA A 274 -4.42 -30.50 -4.57
CA ALA A 274 -4.61 -29.55 -5.67
C ALA A 274 -4.67 -28.10 -5.15
N PRO A 275 -3.71 -27.21 -5.49
CA PRO A 275 -3.64 -25.84 -4.97
C PRO A 275 -4.93 -25.03 -5.16
N GLU A 276 -5.62 -25.25 -6.29
CA GLU A 276 -6.87 -24.57 -6.65
C GLU A 276 -8.11 -25.05 -5.86
N ARG A 277 -7.98 -26.11 -5.06
CA ARG A 277 -9.08 -26.73 -4.30
C ARG A 277 -8.77 -26.86 -2.81
N ARG A 278 -7.74 -26.17 -2.31
CA ARG A 278 -7.33 -26.28 -0.91
C ARG A 278 -8.22 -25.44 -0.02
N PRO A 279 -9.06 -26.04 0.85
CA PRO A 279 -9.63 -25.32 1.98
C PRO A 279 -8.52 -24.67 2.79
N GLN A 280 -8.79 -23.46 3.28
CA GLN A 280 -7.82 -22.78 4.12
C GLN A 280 -8.47 -22.20 5.37
N ILE A 281 -7.74 -22.25 6.47
CA ILE A 281 -8.03 -21.57 7.72
C ILE A 281 -6.92 -20.55 7.93
N THR A 282 -7.29 -19.33 8.24
CA THR A 282 -6.34 -18.25 8.53
C THR A 282 -6.68 -17.64 9.88
N VAL A 283 -5.67 -17.47 10.72
CA VAL A 283 -5.74 -16.72 11.99
C VAL A 283 -4.76 -15.57 11.89
N GLY A 284 -5.19 -14.37 12.23
CA GLY A 284 -4.35 -13.18 12.27
C GLY A 284 -4.57 -12.41 13.55
N LEU A 285 -3.50 -11.99 14.19
CA LEU A 285 -3.47 -11.10 15.35
C LEU A 285 -2.66 -9.87 14.97
N SER A 286 -3.21 -8.68 15.15
CA SER A 286 -2.45 -7.43 15.13
C SER A 286 -2.65 -6.68 16.44
N ARG A 287 -1.57 -6.06 16.95
CA ARG A 287 -1.60 -5.18 18.11
C ARG A 287 -0.71 -3.98 17.85
N ARG A 288 -1.20 -2.81 18.20
CA ARG A 288 -0.46 -1.55 18.21
C ARG A 288 -0.61 -0.87 19.56
N GLY A 289 0.49 -0.44 20.14
CA GLY A 289 0.55 0.52 21.24
C GLY A 289 1.14 1.82 20.72
N GLN A 290 0.61 2.95 21.14
CA GLN A 290 1.14 4.26 20.74
C GLN A 290 1.02 5.25 21.89
N ASP A 291 2.12 5.95 22.21
CA ASP A 291 2.20 7.09 23.10
C ASP A 291 2.51 8.34 22.28
N ARG A 292 1.68 9.37 22.41
CA ARG A 292 1.78 10.59 21.61
C ARG A 292 1.70 11.83 22.51
N ALA A 293 2.66 12.75 22.35
CA ALA A 293 2.62 14.07 22.93
C ALA A 293 2.60 15.10 21.79
N SER A 294 1.51 15.84 21.65
CA SER A 294 1.32 16.82 20.58
C SER A 294 1.28 18.22 21.15
N PRO A 295 2.11 19.16 20.65
CA PRO A 295 2.04 20.56 21.06
C PRO A 295 0.73 21.19 20.60
N ALA A 296 0.39 22.34 21.17
CA ALA A 296 -0.75 23.12 20.74
C ALA A 296 -0.56 23.64 19.30
N VAL A 297 -1.62 23.59 18.51
CA VAL A 297 -1.67 24.23 17.19
C VAL A 297 -2.62 25.43 17.27
N PHE A 298 -2.00 26.60 17.38
CA PHE A 298 -2.77 27.85 17.50
C PHE A 298 -3.61 28.11 16.25
N PRO A 299 -4.83 28.66 16.36
CA PRO A 299 -5.51 29.05 17.60
C PRO A 299 -6.46 27.99 18.19
N LEU A 300 -6.61 26.81 17.58
CA LEU A 300 -7.76 25.95 17.82
C LEU A 300 -7.48 24.58 18.43
N VAL A 301 -6.27 24.05 18.30
CA VAL A 301 -5.95 22.71 18.80
C VAL A 301 -5.09 22.81 20.05
N PRO A 302 -5.56 22.37 21.22
CA PRO A 302 -4.80 22.37 22.45
C PRO A 302 -3.66 21.35 22.43
N GLU A 303 -2.67 21.54 23.30
CA GLU A 303 -1.70 20.50 23.62
C GLU A 303 -2.42 19.23 24.09
N SER A 304 -1.94 18.07 23.65
CA SER A 304 -2.52 16.79 24.03
C SER A 304 -1.48 15.74 24.36
N LEU A 305 -1.81 14.92 25.34
CA LEU A 305 -1.09 13.68 25.68
C LEU A 305 -2.05 12.53 25.43
N GLU A 306 -1.63 11.53 24.68
CA GLU A 306 -2.47 10.41 24.28
C GLU A 306 -1.70 9.10 24.39
N ARG A 307 -2.34 8.08 24.95
CA ARG A 307 -1.89 6.69 24.93
C ARG A 307 -2.98 5.81 24.39
N THR A 308 -2.74 5.17 23.25
CA THR A 308 -3.66 4.23 22.64
C THR A 308 -3.11 2.81 22.69
N THR A 309 -4.02 1.85 22.75
CA THR A 309 -3.72 0.44 22.51
C THR A 309 -4.84 -0.16 21.69
N PHE A 310 -4.49 -0.75 20.59
CA PHE A 310 -5.41 -1.46 19.71
C PHE A 310 -4.99 -2.91 19.55
N THR A 311 -5.96 -3.83 19.57
CA THR A 311 -5.75 -5.25 19.30
C THR A 311 -6.85 -5.76 18.39
N ARG A 312 -6.49 -6.54 17.37
CA ARG A 312 -7.44 -7.20 16.48
C ARG A 312 -7.08 -8.68 16.37
N LEU A 313 -8.07 -9.54 16.51
CA LEU A 313 -8.00 -10.96 16.22
C LEU A 313 -8.95 -11.29 15.08
N ARG A 314 -8.46 -11.89 14.01
CA ARG A 314 -9.25 -12.33 12.85
C ARG A 314 -9.14 -13.83 12.66
N LEU A 315 -10.26 -14.49 12.42
CA LEU A 315 -10.35 -15.88 12.01
C LEU A 315 -11.11 -15.93 10.68
N ALA A 316 -10.60 -16.65 9.70
CA ALA A 316 -11.27 -16.87 8.44
C ALA A 316 -11.13 -18.33 7.96
N TRP A 317 -12.21 -18.85 7.41
CA TRP A 317 -12.25 -20.13 6.70
C TRP A 317 -12.74 -19.89 5.28
N GLN A 318 -12.07 -20.54 4.32
CA GLN A 318 -12.40 -20.44 2.91
C GLN A 318 -12.31 -21.80 2.24
N LEU A 319 -13.29 -22.10 1.38
CA LEU A 319 -13.38 -23.31 0.61
C LEU A 319 -13.53 -22.99 -0.88
N PRO A 320 -12.49 -23.21 -1.68
CA PRO A 320 -12.57 -23.15 -3.13
C PRO A 320 -13.15 -24.45 -3.69
N LEU A 321 -14.19 -24.32 -4.51
CA LEU A 321 -14.90 -25.42 -5.14
C LEU A 321 -14.76 -25.31 -6.67
N ALA A 322 -14.08 -26.25 -7.30
CA ALA A 322 -14.07 -26.38 -8.76
C ALA A 322 -15.30 -27.19 -9.20
N LEU A 323 -16.39 -26.51 -9.55
CA LEU A 323 -17.64 -27.14 -9.96
C LEU A 323 -17.52 -27.78 -11.36
N SER A 324 -16.68 -27.20 -12.21
CA SER A 324 -16.31 -27.74 -13.52
C SER A 324 -14.96 -27.12 -13.96
N PRO A 325 -14.34 -27.59 -15.06
CA PRO A 325 -13.13 -26.95 -15.61
C PRO A 325 -13.31 -25.46 -15.97
N ARG A 326 -14.56 -24.99 -16.06
CA ARG A 326 -14.90 -23.60 -16.46
C ARG A 326 -15.66 -22.82 -15.39
N THR A 327 -15.95 -23.45 -14.25
CA THR A 327 -16.77 -22.86 -13.18
C THR A 327 -16.13 -23.13 -11.84
N ALA A 328 -15.78 -22.08 -11.12
CA ALA A 328 -15.27 -22.15 -9.76
C ALA A 328 -16.16 -21.31 -8.83
N LEU A 329 -16.40 -21.83 -7.64
CA LEU A 329 -17.13 -21.14 -6.57
C LEU A 329 -16.22 -21.10 -5.33
N ASP A 330 -15.91 -19.93 -4.84
CA ASP A 330 -15.23 -19.75 -3.57
C ASP A 330 -16.28 -19.34 -2.52
N VAL A 331 -16.35 -20.07 -1.40
CA VAL A 331 -17.22 -19.71 -0.26
C VAL A 331 -16.38 -19.58 1.00
N GLY A 332 -16.80 -18.74 1.91
CA GLY A 332 -16.07 -18.59 3.16
C GLY A 332 -16.82 -17.79 4.20
N VAL A 333 -16.30 -17.89 5.41
CA VAL A 333 -16.76 -17.12 6.58
C VAL A 333 -15.55 -16.48 7.27
N SER A 334 -15.78 -15.36 7.91
CA SER A 334 -14.78 -14.71 8.77
C SER A 334 -15.41 -14.10 9.99
N GLY A 335 -14.66 -14.08 11.09
CA GLY A 335 -15.00 -13.36 12.32
C GLY A 335 -13.82 -12.51 12.74
N GLU A 336 -14.09 -11.38 13.35
CA GLU A 336 -13.10 -10.42 13.81
C GLU A 336 -13.54 -9.85 15.17
N GLY A 337 -12.60 -9.78 16.11
CA GLY A 337 -12.74 -9.08 17.38
C GLY A 337 -11.73 -7.94 17.45
N GLU A 338 -12.18 -6.77 17.84
CA GLU A 338 -11.36 -5.57 18.01
C GLU A 338 -11.50 -5.05 19.44
N TRP A 339 -10.41 -4.63 20.04
CA TRP A 339 -10.30 -4.03 21.36
C TRP A 339 -9.45 -2.78 21.27
N GLY A 340 -10.05 -1.63 21.54
CA GLY A 340 -9.40 -0.33 21.53
C GLY A 340 -9.48 0.33 22.90
N ARG A 341 -8.37 0.91 23.32
CA ARG A 341 -8.28 1.73 24.53
C ARG A 341 -7.58 3.04 24.20
N ASN A 342 -8.16 4.13 24.65
CA ASN A 342 -7.52 5.44 24.65
C ASN A 342 -7.48 6.01 26.08
N ARG A 343 -6.36 6.63 26.42
CA ARG A 343 -6.19 7.46 27.61
C ARG A 343 -5.54 8.74 27.15
N SER A 344 -6.31 9.82 27.15
CA SER A 344 -5.82 11.10 26.65
C SER A 344 -6.29 12.27 27.48
N VAL A 345 -5.48 13.34 27.44
CA VAL A 345 -5.76 14.61 28.10
C VAL A 345 -5.50 15.74 27.11
N LEU A 346 -6.51 16.57 26.87
CA LEU A 346 -6.34 17.87 26.23
C LEU A 346 -6.09 18.93 27.28
N LYS A 347 -5.02 19.68 27.11
CA LYS A 347 -4.56 20.72 28.04
C LYS A 347 -5.27 22.04 27.72
N LEU A 348 -6.32 22.35 28.45
CA LEU A 348 -7.03 23.62 28.32
C LEU A 348 -6.65 24.58 29.46
N PRO A 349 -6.54 25.90 29.18
CA PRO A 349 -6.36 26.88 30.23
C PRO A 349 -7.54 26.87 31.21
N PRO A 350 -7.35 27.18 32.49
CA PRO A 350 -8.42 27.22 33.49
C PRO A 350 -9.62 28.10 33.10
N SER A 351 -9.38 29.14 32.29
CA SER A 351 -10.43 30.03 31.76
C SER A 351 -11.38 29.34 30.79
N LEU A 352 -10.99 28.20 30.21
CA LEU A 352 -11.80 27.35 29.31
C LEU A 352 -12.25 26.05 29.96
N GLY A 353 -12.18 25.94 31.29
CA GLY A 353 -12.65 24.79 32.03
C GLY A 353 -11.55 23.82 32.53
N GLY A 354 -10.30 24.06 32.15
CA GLY A 354 -9.18 23.18 32.52
C GLY A 354 -9.09 21.92 31.66
N ASP A 355 -8.21 21.00 32.02
CA ASP A 355 -7.92 19.79 31.27
C ASP A 355 -9.15 18.91 31.00
N VAL A 356 -9.26 18.40 29.79
CA VAL A 356 -10.37 17.51 29.36
C VAL A 356 -9.80 16.11 29.09
N ALA A 357 -10.32 15.11 29.80
CA ALA A 357 -9.99 13.72 29.56
C ALA A 357 -10.73 13.18 28.33
N GLY A 358 -10.00 12.46 27.46
CA GLY A 358 -10.53 11.82 26.26
C GLY A 358 -10.56 10.28 26.35
N ASP A 359 -10.70 9.74 27.57
CA ASP A 359 -10.60 8.31 27.84
C ASP A 359 -11.78 7.52 27.27
N TYR A 360 -11.49 6.39 26.63
CA TYR A 360 -12.48 5.37 26.29
C TYR A 360 -11.87 3.96 26.30
N ASP A 361 -12.72 2.97 26.49
CA ASP A 361 -12.47 1.54 26.23
C ASP A 361 -13.59 1.05 25.33
N GLU A 362 -13.26 0.56 24.13
CA GLU A 362 -14.24 0.14 23.13
C GLU A 362 -13.93 -1.27 22.62
N THR A 363 -14.98 -2.06 22.40
CA THR A 363 -14.87 -3.41 21.84
C THR A 363 -15.88 -3.63 20.74
N ARG A 364 -15.46 -4.30 19.67
CA ARG A 364 -16.34 -4.61 18.56
C ARG A 364 -16.11 -6.04 18.09
N ALA A 365 -17.18 -6.78 17.90
CA ALA A 365 -17.18 -8.07 17.22
C ALA A 365 -17.88 -7.92 15.88
N SER A 366 -17.29 -8.46 14.82
CA SER A 366 -17.89 -8.49 13.49
C SER A 366 -17.70 -9.85 12.84
N GLY A 367 -18.56 -10.18 11.89
CA GLY A 367 -18.47 -11.41 11.15
C GLY A 367 -19.15 -11.32 9.81
N GLY A 368 -18.73 -12.14 8.86
CA GLY A 368 -19.29 -12.15 7.53
C GLY A 368 -19.14 -13.49 6.83
N ALA A 369 -20.03 -13.70 5.86
CA ALA A 369 -20.00 -14.83 4.96
C ALA A 369 -20.00 -14.36 3.51
N PHE A 370 -19.27 -15.04 2.63
CA PHE A 370 -19.20 -14.67 1.23
C PHE A 370 -19.25 -15.87 0.28
N GLY A 371 -19.72 -15.59 -0.94
CA GLY A 371 -19.61 -16.48 -2.07
C GLY A 371 -19.16 -15.71 -3.30
N ALA A 372 -18.22 -16.28 -4.07
CA ALA A 372 -17.72 -15.71 -5.31
C ALA A 372 -17.71 -16.77 -6.43
N LEU A 373 -18.55 -16.58 -7.43
CA LEU A 373 -18.68 -17.44 -8.59
C LEU A 373 -17.86 -16.89 -9.75
N ARG A 374 -17.01 -17.72 -10.33
CA ARG A 374 -16.29 -17.44 -11.58
C ARG A 374 -16.73 -18.41 -12.67
N LEU A 375 -17.07 -17.86 -13.82
CA LEU A 375 -17.55 -18.61 -14.97
C LEU A 375 -16.76 -18.24 -16.22
N GLN A 376 -16.00 -19.18 -16.77
CA GLN A 376 -15.30 -19.02 -18.05
C GLN A 376 -16.18 -19.50 -19.19
N ARG A 377 -16.50 -18.61 -20.13
CA ARG A 377 -17.23 -18.92 -21.36
C ARG A 377 -16.45 -18.46 -22.58
N GLY A 378 -15.73 -19.38 -23.21
CA GLY A 378 -14.84 -19.05 -24.31
C GLY A 378 -13.80 -18.02 -23.88
N ARG A 379 -13.86 -16.82 -24.44
CA ARG A 379 -12.96 -15.69 -24.17
C ARG A 379 -13.44 -14.75 -23.05
N LEU A 380 -14.60 -15.01 -22.49
CA LEU A 380 -15.21 -14.23 -21.42
C LEU A 380 -15.05 -14.95 -20.09
N LEU A 381 -14.58 -14.22 -19.08
CA LEU A 381 -14.62 -14.59 -17.68
C LEU A 381 -15.62 -13.67 -16.98
N TYR A 382 -16.62 -14.25 -16.36
CA TYR A 382 -17.57 -13.55 -15.50
C TYR A 382 -17.22 -13.84 -14.05
N GLU A 383 -17.36 -12.83 -13.21
CA GLU A 383 -17.20 -12.91 -11.79
C GLU A 383 -18.38 -12.26 -11.09
N VAL A 384 -19.02 -12.96 -10.15
CA VAL A 384 -20.08 -12.42 -9.32
C VAL A 384 -19.80 -12.84 -7.88
N ALA A 385 -19.77 -11.88 -6.97
CA ALA A 385 -19.58 -12.14 -5.56
C ALA A 385 -20.66 -11.44 -4.73
N LEU A 386 -20.99 -12.04 -3.60
CA LEU A 386 -21.81 -11.43 -2.58
C LEU A 386 -21.20 -11.75 -1.23
N ARG A 387 -21.08 -10.73 -0.41
CA ARG A 387 -20.71 -10.86 1.00
C ARG A 387 -21.75 -10.19 1.87
N ALA A 388 -22.06 -10.82 2.99
CA ALA A 388 -22.91 -10.31 4.03
C ALA A 388 -22.09 -10.16 5.32
N ASP A 389 -22.02 -8.97 5.88
CA ASP A 389 -21.31 -8.66 7.12
C ASP A 389 -22.29 -8.11 8.17
N ALA A 390 -22.06 -8.47 9.43
CA ALA A 390 -22.75 -7.90 10.59
C ALA A 390 -21.71 -7.58 11.68
N ALA A 391 -21.98 -6.56 12.48
CA ALA A 391 -21.16 -6.17 13.60
C ALA A 391 -22.03 -5.97 14.85
N SER A 392 -21.42 -6.04 16.03
CA SER A 392 -22.12 -5.78 17.31
C SER A 392 -22.68 -4.35 17.40
N SER A 393 -22.12 -3.44 16.63
CA SER A 393 -22.48 -2.01 16.55
C SER A 393 -23.34 -1.64 15.34
N ASP A 394 -23.70 -2.60 14.45
CA ASP A 394 -24.43 -2.28 13.23
C ASP A 394 -25.25 -3.45 12.66
N SER A 395 -26.22 -3.10 11.83
CA SER A 395 -27.09 -4.04 11.12
C SER A 395 -26.37 -4.76 9.97
N LEU A 396 -27.00 -5.79 9.41
CA LEU A 396 -26.51 -6.55 8.27
C LEU A 396 -26.23 -5.66 7.06
N GLN A 397 -25.01 -5.71 6.56
CA GLN A 397 -24.56 -5.03 5.35
C GLN A 397 -24.33 -6.04 4.22
N LEU A 398 -24.81 -5.72 3.01
CA LEU A 398 -24.63 -6.55 1.82
C LEU A 398 -23.67 -5.87 0.84
N HIS A 399 -22.70 -6.62 0.35
CA HIS A 399 -21.64 -6.17 -0.55
C HIS A 399 -21.64 -7.01 -1.83
N PRO A 400 -22.48 -6.68 -2.83
CA PRO A 400 -22.42 -7.29 -4.14
C PRO A 400 -21.20 -6.80 -4.93
N HIS A 401 -20.67 -7.68 -5.76
CA HIS A 401 -19.66 -7.37 -6.77
C HIS A 401 -19.96 -8.14 -8.05
N ALA A 402 -19.74 -7.49 -9.21
CA ALA A 402 -19.82 -8.11 -10.52
C ALA A 402 -18.67 -7.65 -11.39
N GLY A 403 -18.12 -8.56 -12.16
CA GLY A 403 -17.02 -8.28 -13.06
C GLY A 403 -17.05 -9.11 -14.35
N VAL A 404 -16.45 -8.56 -15.40
CA VAL A 404 -16.27 -9.25 -16.67
C VAL A 404 -14.89 -8.97 -17.23
N VAL A 405 -14.26 -10.00 -17.78
CA VAL A 405 -13.02 -9.90 -18.54
C VAL A 405 -13.20 -10.58 -19.87
N TRP A 406 -12.89 -9.86 -20.95
CA TRP A 406 -12.83 -10.41 -22.30
C TRP A 406 -11.40 -10.37 -22.82
N ARG A 407 -10.96 -11.50 -23.41
CA ARG A 407 -9.63 -11.60 -24.05
C ARG A 407 -9.78 -11.90 -25.52
N THR A 408 -8.99 -11.23 -26.38
CA THR A 408 -8.94 -11.56 -27.81
C THR A 408 -8.39 -12.96 -28.05
N GLY A 409 -8.59 -13.51 -29.26
CA GLY A 409 -8.07 -14.84 -29.62
C GLY A 409 -6.56 -14.95 -29.58
N SER A 410 -5.86 -13.84 -29.83
CA SER A 410 -4.40 -13.74 -29.70
C SER A 410 -3.93 -13.57 -28.25
N GLY A 411 -4.83 -13.34 -27.29
CA GLY A 411 -4.49 -12.97 -25.91
C GLY A 411 -3.86 -11.59 -25.74
N ARG A 412 -3.68 -10.85 -26.84
CA ARG A 412 -2.96 -9.55 -26.83
C ARG A 412 -3.78 -8.39 -26.28
N THR A 413 -5.11 -8.49 -26.36
CA THR A 413 -6.02 -7.47 -25.84
C THR A 413 -6.87 -8.07 -24.74
N ARG A 414 -6.95 -7.38 -23.59
CA ARG A 414 -7.80 -7.71 -22.47
C ARG A 414 -8.68 -6.50 -22.15
N LEU A 415 -10.00 -6.66 -22.26
CA LEU A 415 -10.98 -5.69 -21.76
C LEU A 415 -11.51 -6.19 -20.42
N ARG A 416 -11.71 -5.28 -19.48
CA ARG A 416 -12.25 -5.59 -18.17
C ARG A 416 -13.24 -4.53 -17.72
N GLY A 417 -14.19 -4.93 -16.90
CA GLY A 417 -15.10 -4.02 -16.24
C GLY A 417 -15.58 -4.63 -14.93
N SER A 418 -15.74 -3.81 -13.90
CA SER A 418 -16.26 -4.23 -12.61
C SER A 418 -17.13 -3.17 -11.97
N LEU A 419 -18.03 -3.62 -11.10
CA LEU A 419 -18.90 -2.81 -10.26
C LEU A 419 -19.02 -3.48 -8.91
N GLY A 420 -18.92 -2.70 -7.82
CA GLY A 420 -19.01 -3.24 -6.48
C GLY A 420 -19.54 -2.24 -5.47
N ARG A 421 -19.95 -2.77 -4.31
CA ARG A 421 -20.30 -2.00 -3.12
C ARG A 421 -19.39 -2.42 -1.99
N ALA A 422 -18.98 -1.45 -1.17
CA ALA A 422 -18.18 -1.67 0.03
C ALA A 422 -18.69 -0.85 1.21
N SER A 423 -18.31 -1.23 2.44
CA SER A 423 -18.54 -0.45 3.64
C SER A 423 -17.38 -0.52 4.61
N LYS A 424 -17.32 0.47 5.52
CA LYS A 424 -16.36 0.55 6.62
C LYS A 424 -17.09 0.97 7.88
N LEU A 425 -16.81 0.31 8.98
CA LEU A 425 -17.31 0.68 10.29
C LEU A 425 -16.61 1.96 10.78
N PRO A 426 -17.30 2.85 11.51
CA PRO A 426 -16.68 4.04 12.08
C PRO A 426 -15.51 3.68 13.00
N SER A 427 -14.55 4.58 13.16
CA SER A 427 -13.43 4.41 14.09
C SER A 427 -13.91 4.43 15.54
N PHE A 428 -13.15 3.84 16.45
CA PHE A 428 -13.44 3.93 17.88
C PHE A 428 -13.31 5.35 18.40
N PHE A 429 -12.36 6.12 17.83
CA PHE A 429 -12.24 7.53 18.15
C PHE A 429 -13.54 8.30 17.89
N ALA A 430 -14.11 8.15 16.70
CA ALA A 430 -15.34 8.86 16.34
C ALA A 430 -16.58 8.38 17.12
N LEU A 431 -16.64 7.07 17.47
CA LEU A 431 -17.77 6.48 18.20
C LEU A 431 -17.70 6.75 19.70
N ALA A 432 -16.53 6.51 20.31
CA ALA A 432 -16.40 6.30 21.75
C ALA A 432 -15.70 7.43 22.50
N SER A 433 -15.13 8.43 21.79
CA SER A 433 -14.62 9.62 22.46
C SER A 433 -15.73 10.28 23.30
N PRO A 434 -15.40 10.90 24.44
CA PRO A 434 -16.39 11.65 25.21
C PRO A 434 -17.13 12.69 24.35
N PRO A 435 -18.41 12.97 24.60
CA PRO A 435 -19.17 13.97 23.83
C PRO A 435 -18.51 15.36 23.80
N ALA A 436 -17.77 15.72 24.87
CA ALA A 436 -16.97 16.95 24.93
C ALA A 436 -15.83 16.99 23.90
N LEU A 437 -15.47 15.85 23.29
CA LEU A 437 -14.48 15.69 22.22
C LEU A 437 -15.13 15.23 20.90
N GLY A 438 -16.46 15.29 20.83
CA GLY A 438 -17.22 15.03 19.61
C GLY A 438 -17.48 13.57 19.28
N GLY A 439 -17.34 12.66 20.25
CA GLY A 439 -17.74 11.27 20.06
C GLY A 439 -19.23 11.12 19.83
N ASN A 440 -19.63 10.23 18.92
CA ASN A 440 -21.02 9.96 18.57
C ASN A 440 -21.26 8.45 18.40
N PRO A 441 -21.93 7.79 19.36
CA PRO A 441 -22.20 6.36 19.29
C PRO A 441 -23.25 5.98 18.23
N ASP A 442 -23.99 6.94 17.67
CA ASP A 442 -25.06 6.71 16.69
C ASP A 442 -24.54 6.72 15.23
N LEU A 443 -23.22 6.81 15.03
CA LEU A 443 -22.60 6.77 13.70
C LEU A 443 -22.89 5.46 12.98
N LYS A 444 -23.19 5.59 11.69
CA LYS A 444 -23.44 4.48 10.76
C LYS A 444 -22.20 4.17 9.94
N PRO A 445 -22.10 2.94 9.36
CA PRO A 445 -21.03 2.61 8.45
C PRO A 445 -20.96 3.53 7.24
N GLU A 446 -19.75 3.93 6.89
CA GLU A 446 -19.43 4.60 5.65
C GLU A 446 -19.57 3.63 4.48
N ARG A 447 -20.01 4.11 3.31
CA ARG A 447 -20.35 3.26 2.18
C ARG A 447 -19.80 3.81 0.88
N THR A 448 -19.48 2.91 -0.04
CA THR A 448 -19.18 3.28 -1.43
C THR A 448 -19.87 2.34 -2.41
N VAL A 449 -20.25 2.90 -3.55
CA VAL A 449 -20.58 2.17 -4.77
C VAL A 449 -19.68 2.71 -5.86
N GLY A 450 -19.03 1.82 -6.60
CA GLY A 450 -18.13 2.26 -7.64
C GLY A 450 -17.87 1.19 -8.67
N GLY A 451 -17.41 1.63 -9.83
CA GLY A 451 -17.06 0.75 -10.92
C GLY A 451 -15.96 1.30 -11.78
N GLU A 452 -15.41 0.42 -12.57
CA GLU A 452 -14.34 0.74 -13.52
C GLU A 452 -14.46 -0.05 -14.81
N ALA A 453 -13.89 0.49 -15.88
CA ALA A 453 -13.66 -0.18 -17.14
C ALA A 453 -12.22 0.05 -17.59
N GLY A 454 -11.59 -0.96 -18.18
CA GLY A 454 -10.20 -0.84 -18.61
C GLY A 454 -9.87 -1.71 -19.81
N VAL A 455 -8.78 -1.34 -20.47
CA VAL A 455 -8.17 -2.07 -21.58
C VAL A 455 -6.69 -2.25 -21.32
N GLU A 456 -6.19 -3.42 -21.60
CA GLU A 456 -4.77 -3.76 -21.62
C GLU A 456 -4.41 -4.31 -22.99
N GLN A 457 -3.33 -3.80 -23.58
CA GLN A 457 -2.89 -4.15 -24.92
C GLN A 457 -1.42 -4.49 -24.94
N ALA A 458 -1.09 -5.72 -25.33
CA ALA A 458 0.27 -6.14 -25.61
C ALA A 458 0.58 -5.94 -27.10
N LEU A 459 1.69 -5.23 -27.37
CA LEU A 459 2.18 -4.86 -28.70
C LEU A 459 3.64 -5.32 -28.84
N LEU A 460 4.18 -5.28 -30.06
CA LEU A 460 5.57 -5.59 -30.38
C LEU A 460 6.02 -6.96 -29.81
N GLY A 461 5.16 -7.98 -29.90
CA GLY A 461 5.47 -9.31 -29.36
C GLY A 461 5.53 -9.37 -27.83
N GLY A 462 4.79 -8.48 -27.13
CA GLY A 462 4.81 -8.37 -25.67
C GLY A 462 5.89 -7.46 -25.10
N ARG A 463 6.69 -6.82 -25.97
CA ARG A 463 7.71 -5.84 -25.53
C ARG A 463 7.12 -4.51 -25.09
N LEU A 464 5.92 -4.17 -25.55
CA LEU A 464 5.18 -2.98 -25.16
C LEU A 464 3.81 -3.40 -24.65
N GLU A 465 3.53 -3.06 -23.41
CA GLU A 465 2.24 -3.24 -22.74
C GLU A 465 1.67 -1.87 -22.42
N LEU A 466 0.46 -1.61 -22.91
CA LEU A 466 -0.28 -0.38 -22.64
C LEU A 466 -1.54 -0.74 -21.83
N GLY A 467 -1.84 0.07 -20.83
CA GLY A 467 -3.06 -0.03 -20.04
C GLY A 467 -3.77 1.31 -19.97
N ALA A 468 -5.10 1.27 -20.04
CA ALA A 468 -5.95 2.42 -19.74
C ALA A 468 -7.15 1.95 -18.92
N ALA A 469 -7.55 2.76 -17.94
CA ALA A 469 -8.74 2.51 -17.15
C ALA A 469 -9.46 3.82 -16.86
N VAL A 470 -10.79 3.75 -16.75
CA VAL A 470 -11.63 4.84 -16.23
C VAL A 470 -12.42 4.32 -15.04
N PHE A 471 -12.66 5.18 -14.05
CA PHE A 471 -13.36 4.82 -12.83
C PHE A 471 -14.34 5.90 -12.37
N LEU A 472 -15.34 5.48 -11.62
CA LEU A 472 -16.31 6.34 -10.94
C LEU A 472 -16.68 5.69 -9.60
N HIS A 473 -16.49 6.41 -8.50
CA HIS A 473 -16.90 5.98 -7.16
C HIS A 473 -17.73 7.07 -6.50
N GLU A 474 -18.76 6.66 -5.80
CA GLU A 474 -19.58 7.53 -4.98
C GLU A 474 -19.54 7.02 -3.53
N TYR A 475 -19.11 7.89 -2.63
CA TYR A 475 -19.02 7.65 -1.20
C TYR A 475 -20.17 8.36 -0.50
N ARG A 476 -20.80 7.69 0.45
CA ARG A 476 -21.95 8.20 1.21
C ARG A 476 -21.82 7.85 2.67
N ASP A 477 -22.53 8.62 3.49
CA ASP A 477 -22.57 8.44 4.94
C ASP A 477 -21.16 8.55 5.55
N LEU A 478 -20.28 9.37 4.93
CA LEU A 478 -18.93 9.56 5.42
C LEU A 478 -18.97 10.28 6.77
N VAL A 479 -18.14 9.79 7.68
CA VAL A 479 -17.95 10.39 8.99
C VAL A 479 -17.13 11.66 8.86
N ASP A 480 -17.70 12.77 9.30
CA ASP A 480 -17.09 14.09 9.28
C ASP A 480 -17.33 14.79 10.61
N PHE A 481 -16.47 15.74 10.99
CA PHE A 481 -16.63 16.49 12.21
C PHE A 481 -17.43 17.78 11.95
N ASP A 482 -18.57 17.90 12.60
CA ASP A 482 -19.41 19.10 12.54
C ASP A 482 -18.98 20.08 13.63
N PHE A 483 -18.37 21.20 13.21
CA PHE A 483 -17.90 22.24 14.13
C PHE A 483 -19.04 23.03 14.80
N ASP A 484 -20.23 23.10 14.19
CA ASP A 484 -21.38 23.79 14.76
C ASP A 484 -22.05 22.94 15.86
N LEU A 485 -22.14 21.64 15.63
CA LEU A 485 -22.66 20.67 16.61
C LEU A 485 -21.59 20.16 17.56
N PHE A 486 -20.32 20.40 17.24
CA PHE A 486 -19.15 19.87 17.93
C PHE A 486 -19.18 18.34 18.12
N THR A 487 -19.50 17.61 17.05
CA THR A 487 -19.60 16.14 17.09
C THR A 487 -19.35 15.54 15.71
N HIS A 488 -18.99 14.24 15.68
CA HIS A 488 -18.93 13.50 14.43
C HIS A 488 -20.32 13.17 13.92
N VAL A 489 -20.53 13.28 12.60
CA VAL A 489 -21.82 13.02 11.93
C VAL A 489 -21.60 12.27 10.61
N ASN A 490 -22.60 11.50 10.16
CA ASN A 490 -22.64 10.87 8.84
C ASN A 490 -23.31 11.81 7.84
N ARG A 491 -22.59 12.76 7.28
CA ARG A 491 -23.19 13.71 6.33
C ARG A 491 -22.43 13.85 5.03
N ALA A 492 -21.13 13.62 5.04
CA ALA A 492 -20.32 13.86 3.87
C ALA A 492 -20.65 12.88 2.74
N LYS A 493 -20.73 13.40 1.53
CA LYS A 493 -20.92 12.66 0.29
C LYS A 493 -19.87 13.14 -0.68
N VAL A 494 -19.12 12.20 -1.21
CA VAL A 494 -17.99 12.46 -2.11
C VAL A 494 -18.14 11.64 -3.36
N ARG A 495 -17.75 12.21 -4.48
CA ARG A 495 -17.61 11.50 -5.75
C ARG A 495 -16.21 11.65 -6.26
N THR A 496 -15.60 10.54 -6.67
CA THR A 496 -14.32 10.52 -7.35
C THR A 496 -14.47 9.86 -8.72
N ARG A 497 -13.89 10.47 -9.73
CA ARG A 497 -13.88 9.96 -11.09
C ARG A 497 -12.55 10.27 -11.75
N GLY A 498 -12.14 9.43 -12.69
CA GLY A 498 -10.84 9.68 -13.29
C GLY A 498 -10.44 8.64 -14.32
N ALA A 499 -9.20 8.76 -14.75
CA ALA A 499 -8.56 7.87 -15.70
C ALA A 499 -7.12 7.55 -15.28
N GLU A 500 -6.70 6.33 -15.55
CA GLU A 500 -5.34 5.84 -15.33
C GLU A 500 -4.78 5.36 -16.66
N LEU A 501 -3.54 5.73 -16.96
CA LEU A 501 -2.78 5.25 -18.10
C LEU A 501 -1.49 4.62 -17.61
N THR A 502 -1.10 3.50 -18.22
CA THR A 502 0.16 2.81 -17.92
C THR A 502 0.84 2.37 -19.21
N ALA A 503 2.16 2.42 -19.22
CA ALA A 503 2.98 1.86 -20.30
C ALA A 503 4.18 1.12 -19.70
N ARG A 504 4.42 -0.10 -20.15
CA ARG A 504 5.64 -0.86 -19.88
C ARG A 504 6.28 -1.23 -21.20
N TRP A 505 7.49 -0.74 -21.43
CA TRP A 505 8.20 -0.94 -22.68
C TRP A 505 9.58 -1.51 -22.45
N ARG A 506 9.89 -2.60 -23.11
CA ARG A 506 11.22 -3.25 -23.14
C ARG A 506 11.79 -3.19 -24.55
N PRO A 507 12.34 -2.04 -24.98
CA PRO A 507 12.90 -1.90 -26.33
C PRO A 507 14.08 -2.85 -26.56
N HIS A 508 14.83 -3.13 -25.52
CA HIS A 508 15.98 -4.03 -25.50
C HIS A 508 15.95 -4.91 -24.24
N ALA A 509 16.66 -6.05 -24.27
CA ALA A 509 16.75 -6.95 -23.12
C ALA A 509 17.36 -6.28 -21.86
N THR A 510 18.19 -5.26 -22.07
CA THR A 510 18.86 -4.50 -20.99
C THR A 510 18.18 -3.19 -20.62
N LEU A 511 17.10 -2.80 -21.29
CA LEU A 511 16.45 -1.51 -21.08
C LEU A 511 14.95 -1.69 -20.89
N SER A 512 14.42 -1.16 -19.79
CA SER A 512 12.99 -1.10 -19.52
C SER A 512 12.55 0.31 -19.20
N VAL A 513 11.36 0.67 -19.66
CA VAL A 513 10.69 1.94 -19.39
C VAL A 513 9.32 1.63 -18.81
N ALA A 514 9.03 2.17 -17.65
CA ALA A 514 7.70 2.16 -17.05
C ALA A 514 7.20 3.60 -16.97
N ALA A 515 5.96 3.83 -17.35
CA ALA A 515 5.33 5.14 -17.27
C ALA A 515 3.89 4.98 -16.76
N GLU A 516 3.45 5.94 -15.96
CA GLU A 516 2.09 6.01 -15.47
C GLU A 516 1.60 7.45 -15.45
N ALA A 517 0.29 7.62 -15.64
CA ALA A 517 -0.39 8.90 -15.46
C ALA A 517 -1.79 8.66 -14.92
N THR A 518 -2.18 9.48 -13.97
CA THR A 518 -3.49 9.41 -13.33
C THR A 518 -4.13 10.80 -13.36
N PHE A 519 -5.37 10.84 -13.82
CA PHE A 519 -6.25 11.98 -13.66
C PHE A 519 -7.33 11.64 -12.64
N VAL A 520 -7.52 12.49 -11.64
CA VAL A 520 -8.57 12.37 -10.62
C VAL A 520 -9.33 13.69 -10.55
N ASP A 521 -10.65 13.59 -10.58
CA ASP A 521 -11.56 14.67 -10.28
C ASP A 521 -12.41 14.22 -9.09
N ALA A 522 -12.11 14.79 -7.92
CA ALA A 522 -12.74 14.46 -6.66
C ALA A 522 -13.46 15.70 -6.12
N ASP A 523 -14.75 15.58 -5.91
CA ASP A 523 -15.62 16.64 -5.42
C ASP A 523 -16.58 16.12 -4.33
N ASP A 524 -17.00 17.01 -3.43
CA ASP A 524 -18.21 16.74 -2.70
C ASP A 524 -19.41 16.88 -3.66
N LEU A 525 -20.59 16.38 -3.29
CA LEU A 525 -21.73 16.43 -4.22
C LEU A 525 -22.30 17.86 -4.40
N SER A 526 -21.77 18.88 -3.70
CA SER A 526 -22.05 20.29 -3.96
C SER A 526 -21.18 20.86 -5.10
N GLY A 527 -20.13 20.11 -5.48
CA GLY A 527 -19.19 20.47 -6.52
C GLY A 527 -17.93 21.15 -6.02
N GLU A 528 -17.71 21.23 -4.70
CA GLU A 528 -16.50 21.74 -4.11
C GLU A 528 -15.37 20.70 -4.20
N PRO A 529 -14.16 21.09 -4.68
CA PRO A 529 -13.01 20.20 -4.76
C PRO A 529 -12.56 19.76 -3.37
N LEU A 530 -12.12 18.51 -3.27
CA LEU A 530 -11.56 17.97 -2.02
C LEU A 530 -10.16 18.52 -1.75
N LEU A 531 -9.81 18.60 -0.47
CA LEU A 531 -8.44 18.89 -0.03
C LEU A 531 -7.52 17.69 -0.33
N TYR A 532 -6.22 17.98 -0.50
CA TYR A 532 -5.14 16.99 -0.62
C TYR A 532 -5.15 16.15 -1.91
N GLU A 533 -5.97 16.51 -2.89
CA GLU A 533 -6.16 15.74 -4.12
C GLU A 533 -5.64 16.48 -5.36
N PRO A 534 -4.41 16.16 -5.82
CA PRO A 534 -3.91 16.67 -7.09
C PRO A 534 -4.68 16.06 -8.26
N ARG A 535 -5.14 16.89 -9.20
CA ARG A 535 -5.85 16.40 -10.39
C ARG A 535 -5.00 15.52 -11.29
N TRP A 536 -3.68 15.75 -11.32
CA TRP A 536 -2.76 15.00 -12.16
C TRP A 536 -1.58 14.49 -11.35
N LEU A 537 -1.33 13.20 -11.50
CA LEU A 537 -0.16 12.49 -11.00
C LEU A 537 0.48 11.77 -12.18
N GLY A 538 1.80 11.70 -12.23
CA GLY A 538 2.47 10.91 -13.25
C GLY A 538 3.90 10.60 -12.91
N GLY A 539 4.39 9.50 -13.44
CA GLY A 539 5.74 9.02 -13.24
C GLY A 539 6.30 8.34 -14.48
N VAL A 540 7.61 8.41 -14.63
CA VAL A 540 8.37 7.66 -15.63
C VAL A 540 9.62 7.12 -14.97
N ARG A 541 9.89 5.83 -15.15
CA ARG A 541 11.15 5.18 -14.76
C ARG A 541 11.80 4.52 -15.96
N VAL A 542 13.06 4.80 -16.13
CA VAL A 542 13.93 4.15 -17.11
C VAL A 542 14.98 3.34 -16.35
N THR A 543 14.99 2.03 -16.53
CA THR A 543 15.95 1.13 -15.88
C THR A 543 16.84 0.51 -16.94
N TRP A 544 18.16 0.65 -16.78
CA TRP A 544 19.18 0.05 -17.62
C TRP A 544 19.97 -1.00 -16.85
N GLN A 545 19.94 -2.24 -17.36
CA GLN A 545 20.62 -3.40 -16.78
C GLN A 545 21.47 -4.07 -17.86
N PRO A 546 22.72 -3.58 -18.12
CA PRO A 546 23.59 -4.12 -19.16
C PRO A 546 24.02 -5.57 -18.91
N GLY A 547 23.78 -6.09 -17.73
CA GLY A 547 24.04 -7.46 -17.30
C GLY A 547 23.54 -7.68 -15.87
N GLU A 548 23.84 -8.83 -15.29
CA GLU A 548 23.37 -9.21 -13.95
C GLU A 548 24.01 -8.42 -12.80
N ARG A 549 25.09 -7.68 -13.07
CA ARG A 549 25.89 -7.01 -12.04
C ARG A 549 25.50 -5.56 -11.81
N LEU A 550 25.00 -4.86 -12.80
CA LEU A 550 24.71 -3.43 -12.73
C LEU A 550 23.26 -3.17 -13.06
N SER A 551 22.58 -2.41 -12.22
CA SER A 551 21.24 -1.86 -12.45
C SER A 551 21.26 -0.37 -12.15
N LEU A 552 20.82 0.45 -13.10
CA LEU A 552 20.72 1.91 -12.97
C LEU A 552 19.29 2.32 -13.34
N SER A 553 18.66 3.16 -12.52
CA SER A 553 17.32 3.66 -12.74
C SER A 553 17.29 5.18 -12.65
N LEU A 554 16.66 5.81 -13.62
CA LEU A 554 16.30 7.23 -13.61
C LEU A 554 14.79 7.33 -13.45
N GLU A 555 14.34 8.13 -12.50
CA GLU A 555 12.94 8.31 -12.15
C GLU A 555 12.55 9.79 -12.32
N ALA A 556 11.38 10.04 -12.90
CA ALA A 556 10.76 11.35 -12.93
C ALA A 556 9.34 11.24 -12.38
N ARG A 557 8.93 12.17 -11.51
CA ARG A 557 7.58 12.26 -10.96
C ARG A 557 7.06 13.67 -11.08
N ALA A 558 5.77 13.81 -11.39
CA ALA A 558 5.09 15.10 -11.43
C ALA A 558 3.76 15.02 -10.67
N VAL A 559 3.46 16.07 -9.93
CA VAL A 559 2.24 16.26 -9.14
C VAL A 559 1.70 17.64 -9.50
N SER A 560 0.40 17.75 -9.87
CA SER A 560 -0.22 19.05 -10.10
C SER A 560 -0.49 19.78 -8.78
N HIS A 561 -0.86 21.05 -8.84
CA HIS A 561 -1.33 21.78 -7.68
C HIS A 561 -2.59 21.16 -7.07
N TYR A 562 -2.80 21.35 -5.78
CA TYR A 562 -3.96 20.86 -5.04
C TYR A 562 -4.28 21.77 -3.85
N LEU A 563 -5.48 21.59 -3.30
CA LEU A 563 -5.94 22.36 -2.14
C LEU A 563 -5.40 21.75 -0.84
N ASP A 564 -5.02 22.61 0.10
CA ASP A 564 -4.64 22.30 1.47
C ASP A 564 -5.19 23.38 2.41
N ARG A 565 -5.29 23.06 3.68
CA ARG A 565 -5.74 23.98 4.71
C ARG A 565 -4.87 23.84 5.95
N GLN A 566 -4.29 24.96 6.39
CA GLN A 566 -3.46 25.05 7.58
C GLN A 566 -3.99 26.13 8.53
N LEU A 567 -4.07 25.82 9.83
CA LEU A 567 -4.67 26.72 10.82
C LEU A 567 -3.98 28.07 10.97
N PRO A 568 -2.63 28.14 10.98
CA PRO A 568 -1.92 29.41 11.12
C PRO A 568 -2.04 30.36 9.90
N VAL A 569 -2.38 29.82 8.73
CA VAL A 569 -2.42 30.57 7.45
C VAL A 569 -3.66 30.22 6.64
N PRO A 570 -4.86 30.49 7.17
CA PRO A 570 -6.12 30.08 6.56
C PRO A 570 -6.38 30.74 5.18
N GLU A 571 -5.73 31.86 4.87
CA GLU A 571 -5.81 32.56 3.59
C GLU A 571 -5.06 31.83 2.46
N ARG A 572 -4.08 30.99 2.78
CA ARG A 572 -3.37 30.16 1.81
C ARG A 572 -4.05 28.81 1.68
N SER A 573 -4.58 28.52 0.52
CA SER A 573 -5.38 27.30 0.28
C SER A 573 -4.83 26.40 -0.82
N THR A 574 -3.65 26.70 -1.40
CA THR A 574 -3.12 25.96 -2.55
C THR A 574 -1.66 25.59 -2.33
N VAL A 575 -1.33 24.34 -2.58
CA VAL A 575 0.03 23.83 -2.72
C VAL A 575 0.37 23.80 -4.20
N ASP A 576 1.52 24.38 -4.58
CA ASP A 576 1.98 24.44 -5.96
C ASP A 576 2.38 23.03 -6.48
N GLY A 577 2.12 22.80 -7.76
CA GLY A 577 2.57 21.57 -8.42
C GLY A 577 4.09 21.50 -8.54
N TYR A 578 4.62 20.29 -8.50
CA TYR A 578 6.06 20.05 -8.57
C TYR A 578 6.42 18.85 -9.43
N GLY A 579 7.67 18.87 -9.92
CA GLY A 579 8.29 17.75 -10.60
C GLY A 579 9.64 17.42 -9.97
N LEU A 580 9.91 16.14 -9.77
CA LEU A 580 11.13 15.63 -9.12
C LEU A 580 11.83 14.64 -10.04
N LEU A 581 13.16 14.63 -9.98
CA LEU A 581 14.00 13.66 -10.63
C LEU A 581 14.81 12.89 -9.59
N GLY A 582 14.87 11.56 -9.74
CA GLY A 582 15.65 10.69 -8.88
C GLY A 582 16.52 9.74 -9.69
N PHE A 583 17.58 9.27 -9.08
CA PHE A 583 18.47 8.28 -9.63
C PHE A 583 18.77 7.21 -8.58
N ALA A 584 18.67 5.94 -8.96
CA ALA A 584 19.03 4.81 -8.11
C ALA A 584 19.96 3.86 -8.86
N GLY A 585 20.86 3.23 -8.13
CA GLY A 585 21.78 2.27 -8.71
C GLY A 585 22.16 1.16 -7.76
N SER A 586 22.38 -0.04 -8.30
CA SER A 586 22.97 -1.16 -7.57
C SER A 586 24.05 -1.83 -8.40
N TRP A 587 25.17 -2.16 -7.76
CA TRP A 587 26.31 -2.81 -8.41
C TRP A 587 26.81 -4.00 -7.59
N ARG A 588 26.73 -5.21 -8.16
CA ARG A 588 27.30 -6.45 -7.60
C ARG A 588 28.80 -6.50 -7.91
N LEU A 589 29.62 -6.19 -6.91
CA LEU A 589 31.08 -6.10 -7.02
C LEU A 589 31.78 -7.48 -7.09
N GLY A 590 31.06 -8.57 -6.79
CA GLY A 590 31.61 -9.92 -6.68
C GLY A 590 31.78 -10.37 -5.23
N ARG A 591 32.01 -11.66 -5.01
CA ARG A 591 32.10 -12.30 -3.67
C ARG A 591 30.91 -12.01 -2.75
N GLY A 592 29.75 -11.71 -3.33
CA GLY A 592 28.53 -11.36 -2.61
C GLY A 592 28.39 -9.89 -2.23
N LEU A 593 29.36 -9.02 -2.51
CA LEU A 593 29.28 -7.59 -2.20
C LEU A 593 28.37 -6.87 -3.19
N VAL A 594 27.47 -6.02 -2.66
CA VAL A 594 26.53 -5.19 -3.42
C VAL A 594 26.63 -3.75 -2.92
N LEU A 595 26.99 -2.84 -3.81
CA LEU A 595 26.90 -1.40 -3.57
C LEU A 595 25.52 -0.92 -4.03
N ARG A 596 24.87 -0.10 -3.22
CA ARG A 596 23.59 0.58 -3.56
C ARG A 596 23.75 2.07 -3.31
N ALA A 597 23.13 2.88 -4.15
CA ALA A 597 23.10 4.32 -3.96
C ALA A 597 21.80 4.89 -4.55
N ARG A 598 21.33 5.99 -3.98
CA ARG A 598 20.18 6.74 -4.46
C ARG A 598 20.41 8.24 -4.27
N LEU A 599 19.92 9.00 -5.24
CA LEU A 599 19.87 10.45 -5.26
C LEU A 599 18.43 10.85 -5.55
N ASP A 600 17.81 11.58 -4.66
CA ASP A 600 16.46 12.13 -4.84
C ASP A 600 16.53 13.63 -5.08
N ASN A 601 15.52 14.17 -5.78
CA ASN A 601 15.42 15.59 -6.12
C ASN A 601 16.71 16.15 -6.74
N LEU A 602 17.21 15.51 -7.80
CA LEU A 602 18.48 15.86 -8.47
C LEU A 602 18.59 17.34 -8.85
N ALA A 603 17.47 17.97 -9.21
CA ALA A 603 17.39 19.38 -9.60
C ALA A 603 17.40 20.34 -8.40
N ASP A 604 17.42 19.81 -7.17
CA ASP A 604 17.34 20.59 -5.92
C ASP A 604 16.15 21.55 -5.90
N ARG A 605 15.00 21.08 -6.43
CA ARG A 605 13.79 21.89 -6.49
C ARG A 605 13.23 22.11 -5.09
N SER A 606 13.00 23.36 -4.75
CA SER A 606 12.19 23.71 -3.57
C SER A 606 10.72 23.46 -3.87
N TYR A 607 10.03 22.75 -3.01
CA TYR A 607 8.60 22.43 -3.12
C TYR A 607 8.01 22.17 -1.73
N GLU A 608 6.71 22.17 -1.64
CA GLU A 608 5.96 21.81 -0.44
C GLU A 608 5.09 20.58 -0.73
N THR A 609 4.93 19.72 0.27
CA THR A 609 3.97 18.62 0.24
C THR A 609 2.66 19.00 0.93
N ARG A 610 2.68 19.97 1.81
CA ARG A 610 1.55 20.68 2.43
C ARG A 610 1.98 22.10 2.68
N ILE A 611 1.06 23.01 2.86
CA ILE A 611 1.37 24.42 3.13
C ILE A 611 2.23 24.50 4.40
N GLY A 612 3.45 25.06 4.26
CA GLY A 612 4.42 25.16 5.35
C GLY A 612 5.21 23.88 5.65
N PHE A 613 4.98 22.81 4.91
CA PHE A 613 5.76 21.57 5.01
C PHE A 613 6.66 21.44 3.77
N PRO A 614 7.90 21.91 3.82
CA PRO A 614 8.81 21.80 2.70
C PRO A 614 9.10 20.33 2.42
N GLY A 615 9.09 19.95 1.15
CA GLY A 615 9.59 18.65 0.74
C GLY A 615 11.12 18.60 0.84
N PRO A 616 11.71 17.39 0.94
CA PRO A 616 13.16 17.23 0.98
C PRO A 616 13.84 17.87 -0.22
N GLY A 617 14.92 18.64 0.02
CA GLY A 617 15.83 19.11 -1.01
C GLY A 617 16.55 17.95 -1.69
N ARG A 618 17.62 18.25 -2.46
CA ARG A 618 18.46 17.18 -2.99
C ARG A 618 19.00 16.33 -1.86
N SER A 619 18.78 15.02 -1.95
CA SER A 619 19.20 14.10 -0.92
C SER A 619 19.89 12.89 -1.52
N PHE A 620 20.80 12.27 -0.76
CA PHE A 620 21.52 11.09 -1.18
C PHE A 620 21.70 10.10 -0.06
N TRP A 621 21.79 8.84 -0.42
CA TRP A 621 22.31 7.81 0.45
C TRP A 621 23.10 6.76 -0.37
N ALA A 622 24.01 6.07 0.30
CA ALA A 622 24.76 4.96 -0.25
C ALA A 622 24.91 3.87 0.82
N GLY A 623 25.01 2.62 0.37
CA GLY A 623 25.16 1.49 1.26
C GLY A 623 25.92 0.35 0.66
N LEU A 624 26.55 -0.43 1.53
CA LEU A 624 27.24 -1.66 1.19
C LEU A 624 26.47 -2.84 1.81
N GLY A 625 26.07 -3.78 0.96
CA GLY A 625 25.48 -5.04 1.35
C GLY A 625 26.42 -6.20 1.03
N TRP A 626 26.21 -7.31 1.74
CA TRP A 626 26.79 -8.59 1.43
C TRP A 626 25.68 -9.63 1.37
N GLU A 627 25.64 -10.36 0.26
CA GLU A 627 24.73 -11.47 0.01
C GLU A 627 25.55 -12.74 -0.18
N ARG A 628 25.30 -13.78 0.60
CA ARG A 628 26.02 -15.05 0.45
C ARG A 628 25.86 -15.54 -0.98
N PRO A 629 26.96 -15.73 -1.75
CA PRO A 629 26.87 -16.29 -3.09
C PRO A 629 26.20 -17.67 -3.03
N THR A 630 25.14 -17.86 -3.77
CA THR A 630 24.59 -19.19 -4.02
C THR A 630 25.62 -19.87 -4.91
N GLY A 631 26.36 -20.85 -4.39
CA GLY A 631 27.32 -21.62 -5.19
C GLY A 631 26.63 -22.12 -6.45
N THR A 632 27.21 -21.85 -7.60
CA THR A 632 26.89 -22.55 -8.82
C THR A 632 26.99 -24.04 -8.48
N ALA A 633 25.90 -24.79 -8.67
CA ALA A 633 25.97 -26.25 -8.60
C ALA A 633 27.15 -26.65 -9.50
N PRO A 634 28.07 -27.52 -9.03
CA PRO A 634 29.15 -27.96 -9.89
C PRO A 634 28.49 -28.57 -11.13
N GLU A 635 28.83 -28.04 -12.32
CA GLU A 635 28.53 -28.69 -13.57
C GLU A 635 28.98 -30.15 -13.39
N SER A 636 28.05 -31.07 -13.43
CA SER A 636 28.37 -32.49 -13.47
C SER A 636 29.19 -32.68 -14.75
N SER A 637 30.51 -32.68 -14.59
CA SER A 637 31.41 -33.08 -15.65
C SER A 637 31.03 -34.50 -16.02
N GLY A 638 30.26 -34.66 -17.07
CA GLY A 638 30.00 -35.92 -17.73
C GLY A 638 31.34 -36.52 -18.19
N ARG A 639 31.98 -37.28 -17.32
CA ARG A 639 33.01 -38.25 -17.78
C ARG A 639 32.29 -39.32 -18.58
N GLY A 640 32.33 -39.17 -19.88
CA GLY A 640 32.08 -40.26 -20.77
C GLY A 640 33.03 -41.42 -20.44
N THR A 641 32.47 -42.53 -20.06
CA THR A 641 33.13 -43.81 -20.10
C THR A 641 32.83 -44.47 -21.46
N ARG A 642 33.87 -44.82 -22.13
CA ARG A 642 33.93 -45.62 -23.37
C ARG A 642 33.21 -46.97 -23.21
#